data_e6303438d9793b29a369a3cc4c72752b
#
_entry.id   e6303438d9793b29a369a3cc4c72752b
#
_cell.length_a   1.000
_cell.length_b   1.000
_cell.length_c   1.000
_cell.angle_alpha   90.00
_cell.angle_beta   90.00
_cell.angle_gamma   90.00
#
_symmetry.space_group_name_H-M   'P 1'
#
loop_
_entity.id
_entity.type
_entity.pdbx_description
1 polymer ?
#
loop_
_entity_poly.entity_id
_entity_poly.type
_entity_poly.pdbx_seq_one_letter_code
_entity_poly.pdbx_strand_id
1 'polypeptide(L)'
;MGEVHFHAGADADPDIAEFQLPPGAAHFVNRESERDAVLGVIGRIGRPGRVEAERPLVVAVHGVRGVGKTALGVHLARRLGGDFPDAVRFVDLDDHRRGGGVEMAEVLGELLRSLGVRPDCVEPTYAGRQRQYWARTRGKRMVVVVDGARVGFEVEQLMPVSADSVVIALSQGRLDDLKGGADLEVPLGPLGNEHAAQLLRSIVDDPRLTTETAAAERLAQVCGGLPVALEVAGDWLRRHRRRGLLRLVAQLTDELTERGVPMVEAVWNAAYGDLSGEAARLYRLLAVHPGPYIAPEAVTALLGAGPDAAEDALEELERASLLLPGRGGRLRMHDLLRAHAVRCARRDGGDAEAAAARQRVIHWYLRQAQRADALAAGPRMTLAEPEPGDADAPDVDFGESKVRALHWMEGERLALYACVRTAYAHGMDDAAWALCEPLWTHFLDHAHYGDVTEAFRTGRDAAQRAGHSAALVRMRCQLARPLWEQERYEEAYAEVEPAVAAAQLLDRPKLLASALEFRGKVRSVQGDWAGAAPDFEASLRIHTGIGNAYGVLLQSHLLGQAAAGMGELDRAVALLEQAHAMAREQQRERMAARTGFELGRVLHRVGRRDEAAGLYAAALSGARERGSVRDEVRILEAFASLAADTGDADAATAHRAAAAALREREGGF
;
A
#
# COMPACT_ATOMS: atom_id res chain seq x y z
N MET A 1 -20.44 -14.98 -4.63
CA MET A 1 -19.05 -14.46 -4.72
C MET A 1 -18.11 -15.64 -4.71
N GLY A 2 -17.14 -15.72 -5.64
CA GLY A 2 -16.06 -16.70 -5.54
C GLY A 2 -15.25 -16.42 -4.28
N GLU A 3 -14.90 -17.46 -3.52
CA GLU A 3 -13.94 -17.31 -2.44
C GLU A 3 -12.58 -16.98 -3.04
N VAL A 4 -12.05 -15.85 -2.66
CA VAL A 4 -10.66 -15.53 -2.90
C VAL A 4 -9.84 -16.36 -1.90
N HIS A 5 -9.10 -17.35 -2.41
CA HIS A 5 -8.28 -18.22 -1.59
C HIS A 5 -6.90 -17.60 -1.44
N PHE A 6 -6.62 -17.05 -0.27
CA PHE A 6 -5.28 -16.56 0.04
C PHE A 6 -4.48 -17.69 0.69
N HIS A 7 -3.47 -18.13 0.00
CA HIS A 7 -2.37 -18.84 0.63
C HIS A 7 -1.35 -17.78 1.05
N ALA A 8 -1.36 -17.39 2.30
CA ALA A 8 -0.14 -16.92 2.89
C ALA A 8 0.83 -18.10 2.81
N GLY A 9 1.69 -18.10 1.82
CA GLY A 9 2.80 -19.06 1.77
C GLY A 9 3.56 -18.95 3.07
N ALA A 10 3.77 -20.09 3.69
CA ALA A 10 4.55 -20.23 4.90
C ALA A 10 6.04 -20.17 4.55
N ASP A 11 6.49 -19.11 3.91
CA ASP A 11 7.88 -18.74 3.79
C ASP A 11 7.92 -17.23 3.59
N ALA A 12 7.70 -16.50 4.69
CA ALA A 12 8.29 -15.19 4.80
C ALA A 12 9.80 -15.44 4.79
N ASP A 13 10.46 -15.08 3.69
CA ASP A 13 11.91 -15.09 3.58
C ASP A 13 12.46 -14.37 4.84
N PRO A 14 13.17 -15.05 5.74
CA PRO A 14 13.66 -14.43 6.97
C PRO A 14 14.58 -13.24 6.70
N ASP A 15 15.15 -13.11 5.49
CA ASP A 15 15.98 -11.98 5.09
C ASP A 15 15.20 -10.71 4.71
N ILE A 16 13.88 -10.77 4.51
CA ILE A 16 13.06 -9.57 4.18
C ILE A 16 12.77 -8.72 5.43
N ALA A 17 12.93 -9.26 6.63
CA ALA A 17 12.46 -8.64 7.87
C ALA A 17 13.38 -7.55 8.45
N GLU A 18 14.68 -7.59 8.25
CA GLU A 18 15.59 -6.75 9.04
C GLU A 18 15.88 -5.37 8.46
N PHE A 19 15.99 -5.21 7.14
CA PHE A 19 16.38 -3.96 6.48
C PHE A 19 15.43 -3.54 5.36
N GLN A 20 14.53 -2.60 5.63
CA GLN A 20 13.65 -2.01 4.61
C GLN A 20 14.00 -0.55 4.37
N LEU A 21 15.15 -0.32 3.76
CA LEU A 21 15.60 1.00 3.34
C LEU A 21 15.60 1.11 1.81
N PRO A 22 15.25 2.28 1.26
CA PRO A 22 15.45 2.53 -0.17
C PRO A 22 16.94 2.45 -0.53
N PRO A 23 17.27 2.30 -1.84
CA PRO A 23 18.65 2.37 -2.30
C PRO A 23 19.32 3.64 -1.77
N GLY A 24 20.57 3.52 -1.30
CA GLY A 24 21.35 4.69 -0.86
C GLY A 24 21.74 5.53 -2.07
N ALA A 25 21.98 6.82 -1.85
CA ALA A 25 22.58 7.66 -2.89
C ALA A 25 23.92 7.07 -3.36
N ALA A 26 24.09 6.97 -4.67
CA ALA A 26 25.33 6.45 -5.26
C ALA A 26 26.53 7.34 -4.91
N HIS A 27 26.30 8.64 -4.77
CA HIS A 27 27.28 9.64 -4.42
C HIS A 27 26.79 10.41 -3.19
N PHE A 28 27.55 10.33 -2.10
CA PHE A 28 27.25 11.04 -0.86
C PHE A 28 28.51 11.75 -0.39
N VAL A 29 28.48 13.07 -0.38
CA VAL A 29 29.63 13.92 0.00
C VAL A 29 29.19 14.92 1.06
N ASN A 30 30.17 15.31 1.91
CA ASN A 30 29.95 16.24 3.01
C ASN A 30 28.92 15.73 4.04
N ARG A 31 28.43 16.60 4.90
CA ARG A 31 27.49 16.30 5.99
C ARG A 31 28.13 15.59 7.18
N GLU A 32 29.49 15.69 7.30
CA GLU A 32 30.18 15.13 8.47
C GLU A 32 29.71 15.78 9.76
N SER A 33 29.52 17.11 9.79
CA SER A 33 29.08 17.84 10.96
C SER A 33 27.66 17.43 11.40
N GLU A 34 26.74 17.32 10.44
CA GLU A 34 25.36 16.90 10.70
C GLU A 34 25.30 15.42 11.12
N ARG A 35 26.04 14.57 10.42
CA ARG A 35 26.17 13.16 10.76
C ARG A 35 26.74 12.95 12.16
N ASP A 36 27.88 13.63 12.47
CA ASP A 36 28.58 13.46 13.74
C ASP A 36 27.75 14.02 14.90
N ALA A 37 27.00 15.10 14.70
CA ALA A 37 26.03 15.61 15.65
C ALA A 37 24.94 14.57 15.97
N VAL A 38 24.36 13.94 14.94
CA VAL A 38 23.35 12.89 15.10
C VAL A 38 23.91 11.67 15.83
N LEU A 39 25.06 11.15 15.36
CA LEU A 39 25.71 9.99 15.98
C LEU A 39 26.14 10.27 17.41
N GLY A 40 26.57 11.51 17.72
CA GLY A 40 26.93 11.95 19.06
C GLY A 40 25.76 11.96 20.04
N VAL A 41 24.56 12.32 19.59
CA VAL A 41 23.35 12.27 20.42
C VAL A 41 22.87 10.82 20.60
N ILE A 42 22.87 10.03 19.53
CA ILE A 42 22.46 8.62 19.56
C ILE A 42 23.41 7.79 20.44
N GLY A 43 24.70 8.06 20.42
CA GLY A 43 25.69 7.40 21.27
C GLY A 43 25.50 7.62 22.78
N ARG A 44 24.50 8.42 23.18
CA ARG A 44 24.08 8.59 24.59
C ARG A 44 22.97 7.61 25.01
N ILE A 45 22.39 6.87 24.08
CA ILE A 45 21.39 5.85 24.38
C ILE A 45 22.03 4.76 25.22
N GLY A 46 21.38 4.37 26.33
CA GLY A 46 21.87 3.35 27.27
C GLY A 46 23.00 3.80 28.21
N ARG A 47 23.41 5.09 28.20
CA ARG A 47 24.39 5.60 29.17
C ARG A 47 23.72 6.09 30.47
N PRO A 48 24.36 5.92 31.66
CA PRO A 48 23.86 6.48 32.91
C PRO A 48 23.77 8.02 32.82
N GLY A 49 22.59 8.57 33.11
CA GLY A 49 22.35 10.02 33.11
C GLY A 49 21.28 10.48 32.11
N ARG A 50 20.78 9.62 31.21
CA ARG A 50 19.51 9.85 30.55
C ARG A 50 18.41 9.45 31.54
N VAL A 51 17.92 10.43 32.29
CA VAL A 51 16.79 10.23 33.21
C VAL A 51 15.66 9.57 32.46
N GLU A 52 15.17 8.45 32.98
CA GLU A 52 14.01 7.64 32.56
C GLU A 52 13.24 8.21 31.36
N ALA A 53 13.82 8.09 30.17
CA ALA A 53 13.15 8.55 28.96
C ALA A 53 12.10 7.50 28.61
N GLU A 54 10.83 7.86 28.76
CA GLU A 54 9.71 6.99 28.38
C GLU A 54 9.48 6.94 26.85
N ARG A 55 10.23 7.74 26.06
CA ARG A 55 10.08 7.86 24.61
C ARG A 55 11.39 7.61 23.84
N PRO A 56 11.32 7.22 22.54
CA PRO A 56 12.50 7.10 21.69
C PRO A 56 13.23 8.45 21.55
N LEU A 57 14.49 8.40 21.15
CA LEU A 57 15.23 9.58 20.74
C LEU A 57 14.73 10.08 19.39
N VAL A 58 14.44 11.36 19.27
CA VAL A 58 13.94 11.98 18.03
C VAL A 58 14.96 12.96 17.46
N VAL A 59 15.39 12.70 16.23
CA VAL A 59 16.21 13.60 15.43
C VAL A 59 15.35 14.19 14.32
N ALA A 60 15.21 15.52 14.25
CA ALA A 60 14.48 16.20 13.18
C ALA A 60 15.47 16.84 12.21
N VAL A 61 15.49 16.36 10.97
CA VAL A 61 16.28 16.94 9.87
C VAL A 61 15.33 17.73 8.97
N HIS A 62 15.55 19.04 8.87
CA HIS A 62 14.68 19.89 8.07
C HIS A 62 15.46 20.73 7.04
N GLY A 63 14.80 21.05 5.92
CA GLY A 63 15.41 21.84 4.83
C GLY A 63 14.62 21.77 3.54
N VAL A 64 14.99 22.59 2.56
CA VAL A 64 14.28 22.70 1.28
C VAL A 64 14.24 21.37 0.50
N ARG A 65 13.32 21.27 -0.46
CA ARG A 65 13.25 20.09 -1.35
C ARG A 65 14.54 19.95 -2.18
N GLY A 66 14.97 18.69 -2.39
CA GLY A 66 16.16 18.39 -3.19
C GLY A 66 17.51 18.62 -2.49
N VAL A 67 17.51 19.03 -1.21
CA VAL A 67 18.74 19.31 -0.43
C VAL A 67 19.48 18.04 0.06
N GLY A 68 18.85 16.87 -0.08
CA GLY A 68 19.45 15.58 0.29
C GLY A 68 19.05 15.04 1.67
N LYS A 69 17.91 15.47 2.24
CA LYS A 69 17.40 14.94 3.53
C LYS A 69 17.23 13.44 3.53
N THR A 70 16.53 12.91 2.53
CA THR A 70 16.29 11.47 2.36
C THR A 70 17.61 10.71 2.26
N ALA A 71 18.58 11.22 1.48
CA ALA A 71 19.90 10.61 1.35
C ALA A 71 20.64 10.57 2.70
N LEU A 72 20.60 11.65 3.48
CA LEU A 72 21.18 11.69 4.83
C LEU A 72 20.47 10.73 5.78
N GLY A 73 19.13 10.70 5.79
CA GLY A 73 18.33 9.80 6.64
C GLY A 73 18.63 8.32 6.36
N VAL A 74 18.68 7.94 5.09
CA VAL A 74 19.01 6.58 4.67
C VAL A 74 20.47 6.23 5.01
N HIS A 75 21.41 7.17 4.81
CA HIS A 75 22.81 6.98 5.17
C HIS A 75 22.99 6.75 6.68
N LEU A 76 22.33 7.56 7.52
CA LEU A 76 22.34 7.41 8.98
C LEU A 76 21.72 6.07 9.39
N ALA A 77 20.56 5.73 8.85
CA ALA A 77 19.86 4.49 9.18
C ALA A 77 20.71 3.24 8.84
N ARG A 78 21.38 3.23 7.69
CA ARG A 78 22.32 2.16 7.33
C ARG A 78 23.50 2.05 8.29
N ARG A 79 24.07 3.20 8.68
CA ARG A 79 25.18 3.25 9.62
C ARG A 79 24.80 2.75 11.00
N LEU A 80 23.56 3.01 11.42
CA LEU A 80 23.02 2.62 12.74
C LEU A 80 22.53 1.16 12.78
N GLY A 81 22.33 0.51 11.65
CA GLY A 81 21.71 -0.83 11.59
C GLY A 81 22.42 -1.87 12.47
N GLY A 82 23.74 -1.80 12.61
CA GLY A 82 24.48 -2.70 13.52
C GLY A 82 24.22 -2.48 15.00
N ASP A 83 23.84 -1.25 15.39
CA ASP A 83 23.58 -0.87 16.78
C ASP A 83 22.10 -1.06 17.16
N PHE A 84 21.22 -1.24 16.18
CA PHE A 84 19.76 -1.39 16.33
C PHE A 84 19.27 -2.68 15.68
N PRO A 85 19.50 -3.84 16.31
CA PRO A 85 19.34 -5.16 15.68
C PRO A 85 17.89 -5.57 15.45
N ASP A 86 16.91 -4.96 16.12
CA ASP A 86 15.53 -5.43 16.04
C ASP A 86 14.83 -4.98 14.75
N ALA A 87 15.11 -3.78 14.25
CA ALA A 87 14.59 -3.31 12.98
C ALA A 87 15.18 -1.98 12.52
N VAL A 88 15.32 -1.79 11.21
CA VAL A 88 15.50 -0.49 10.57
C VAL A 88 14.37 -0.31 9.54
N ARG A 89 13.56 0.73 9.72
CA ARG A 89 12.36 0.97 8.90
C ARG A 89 12.37 2.36 8.28
N PHE A 90 11.89 2.44 7.07
CA PHE A 90 11.73 3.68 6.33
C PHE A 90 10.26 3.83 5.89
N VAL A 91 9.70 5.00 6.15
CA VAL A 91 8.35 5.37 5.75
C VAL A 91 8.41 6.68 4.99
N ASP A 92 7.87 6.70 3.76
CA ASP A 92 7.62 7.92 3.00
C ASP A 92 6.16 8.34 3.20
N LEU A 93 5.93 9.40 3.96
CA LEU A 93 4.58 9.88 4.26
C LEU A 93 3.88 10.48 3.03
N ASP A 94 4.64 10.95 2.04
CA ASP A 94 4.05 11.49 0.82
C ASP A 94 3.38 10.39 -0.03
N ASP A 95 3.82 9.13 0.07
CA ASP A 95 3.16 7.96 -0.54
C ASP A 95 1.74 7.71 0.03
N HIS A 96 1.51 8.13 1.28
CA HIS A 96 0.25 7.96 2.01
C HIS A 96 -0.56 9.25 2.17
N ARG A 97 -0.15 10.34 1.50
CA ARG A 97 -0.77 11.65 1.66
C ARG A 97 -1.93 11.83 0.69
N ARG A 98 -3.11 12.22 1.24
CA ARG A 98 -4.34 12.42 0.48
C ARG A 98 -5.11 13.61 1.00
N GLY A 99 -5.69 14.40 0.11
CA GLY A 99 -6.49 15.56 0.52
C GLY A 99 -5.79 16.53 1.48
N GLY A 100 -4.44 16.53 1.48
CA GLY A 100 -3.62 17.35 2.40
C GLY A 100 -3.24 16.67 3.71
N GLY A 101 -3.84 15.53 4.09
CA GLY A 101 -3.51 14.73 5.26
C GLY A 101 -2.81 13.41 4.93
N VAL A 102 -2.23 12.76 5.94
CA VAL A 102 -1.65 11.42 5.86
C VAL A 102 -2.63 10.40 6.43
N GLU A 103 -2.88 9.33 5.70
CA GLU A 103 -3.69 8.20 6.19
C GLU A 103 -2.88 7.35 7.18
N MET A 104 -2.77 7.83 8.42
CA MET A 104 -1.92 7.22 9.46
C MET A 104 -2.26 5.75 9.75
N ALA A 105 -3.53 5.35 9.56
CA ALA A 105 -3.92 3.94 9.69
C ALA A 105 -3.21 3.05 8.66
N GLU A 106 -3.05 3.53 7.43
CA GLU A 106 -2.36 2.77 6.37
C GLU A 106 -0.86 2.69 6.64
N VAL A 107 -0.26 3.80 7.07
CA VAL A 107 1.16 3.85 7.47
C VAL A 107 1.45 2.85 8.59
N LEU A 108 0.61 2.83 9.64
CA LEU A 108 0.75 1.86 10.73
C LEU A 108 0.55 0.42 10.25
N GLY A 109 -0.39 0.18 9.34
CA GLY A 109 -0.61 -1.13 8.73
C GLY A 109 0.61 -1.62 7.96
N GLU A 110 1.26 -0.74 7.18
CA GLU A 110 2.50 -1.06 6.46
C GLU A 110 3.64 -1.37 7.44
N LEU A 111 3.83 -0.54 8.46
CA LEU A 111 4.83 -0.79 9.50
C LEU A 111 4.60 -2.11 10.23
N LEU A 112 3.36 -2.42 10.60
CA LEU A 112 3.03 -3.68 11.27
C LEU A 112 3.38 -4.89 10.40
N ARG A 113 3.01 -4.87 9.12
CA ARG A 113 3.40 -5.92 8.16
C ARG A 113 4.93 -6.02 8.02
N SER A 114 5.61 -4.90 7.94
CA SER A 114 7.08 -4.87 7.87
C SER A 114 7.75 -5.41 9.13
N LEU A 115 7.08 -5.33 10.28
CA LEU A 115 7.51 -5.91 11.55
C LEU A 115 7.06 -7.38 11.73
N GLY A 116 6.59 -8.02 10.63
CA GLY A 116 6.23 -9.42 10.60
C GLY A 116 4.83 -9.74 11.10
N VAL A 117 3.96 -8.73 11.29
CA VAL A 117 2.54 -8.98 11.57
C VAL A 117 1.85 -9.43 10.29
N ARG A 118 1.19 -10.56 10.36
CA ARG A 118 0.51 -11.14 9.20
C ARG A 118 -0.66 -10.26 8.74
N PRO A 119 -0.93 -10.15 7.44
CA PRO A 119 -1.99 -9.31 6.92
C PRO A 119 -3.36 -9.57 7.55
N ASP A 120 -3.71 -10.83 7.80
CA ASP A 120 -4.96 -11.25 8.43
C ASP A 120 -5.04 -10.91 9.93
N CYS A 121 -3.91 -10.59 10.56
CA CYS A 121 -3.81 -10.22 11.97
C CYS A 121 -3.69 -8.70 12.18
N VAL A 122 -3.54 -7.89 11.13
CA VAL A 122 -3.52 -6.43 11.25
C VAL A 122 -4.92 -5.94 11.65
N GLU A 123 -4.96 -5.14 12.72
CA GLU A 123 -6.21 -4.58 13.24
C GLU A 123 -6.89 -3.67 12.20
N PRO A 124 -8.23 -3.71 12.07
CA PRO A 124 -8.94 -2.91 11.06
C PRO A 124 -9.02 -1.43 11.40
N THR A 125 -9.04 -1.09 12.70
CA THR A 125 -9.19 0.30 13.15
C THR A 125 -7.83 0.97 13.39
N TYR A 126 -7.78 2.30 13.23
CA TYR A 126 -6.59 3.08 13.56
C TYR A 126 -6.11 2.83 15.00
N ALA A 127 -7.03 2.90 15.97
CA ALA A 127 -6.70 2.69 17.37
C ALA A 127 -6.21 1.26 17.66
N GLY A 128 -6.76 0.26 16.97
CA GLY A 128 -6.30 -1.12 17.03
C GLY A 128 -4.86 -1.24 16.52
N ARG A 129 -4.58 -0.72 15.32
CA ARG A 129 -3.23 -0.71 14.73
C ARG A 129 -2.22 0.03 15.58
N GLN A 130 -2.60 1.15 16.18
CA GLN A 130 -1.72 1.90 17.07
C GLN A 130 -1.36 1.09 18.32
N ARG A 131 -2.34 0.47 18.99
CA ARG A 131 -2.08 -0.42 20.14
C ARG A 131 -1.19 -1.60 19.75
N GLN A 132 -1.46 -2.21 18.58
CA GLN A 132 -0.67 -3.32 18.05
C GLN A 132 0.77 -2.90 17.75
N TYR A 133 0.98 -1.72 17.15
CA TYR A 133 2.30 -1.15 16.90
C TYR A 133 3.06 -0.89 18.21
N TRP A 134 2.41 -0.34 19.21
CA TRP A 134 3.02 -0.13 20.54
C TRP A 134 3.41 -1.44 21.20
N ALA A 135 2.55 -2.46 21.16
CA ALA A 135 2.87 -3.78 21.69
C ALA A 135 4.08 -4.41 20.99
N ARG A 136 4.12 -4.25 19.64
CA ARG A 136 5.15 -4.85 18.79
C ARG A 136 6.53 -4.16 18.91
N THR A 137 6.54 -2.87 19.28
CA THR A 137 7.77 -2.07 19.41
C THR A 137 8.26 -1.93 20.83
N ARG A 138 7.50 -2.42 21.81
CA ARG A 138 7.88 -2.33 23.24
C ARG A 138 9.22 -3.03 23.51
N GLY A 139 10.16 -2.29 24.09
CA GLY A 139 11.49 -2.80 24.45
C GLY A 139 12.40 -3.13 23.27
N LYS A 140 12.00 -2.75 22.04
CA LYS A 140 12.80 -2.97 20.85
C LYS A 140 13.83 -1.86 20.64
N ARG A 141 14.99 -2.24 20.08
CA ARG A 141 16.04 -1.31 19.65
C ARG A 141 15.95 -1.17 18.13
N MET A 142 15.27 -0.13 17.69
CA MET A 142 14.98 0.06 16.27
C MET A 142 15.21 1.49 15.80
N VAL A 143 15.45 1.65 14.49
CA VAL A 143 15.50 2.95 13.82
C VAL A 143 14.27 3.07 12.93
N VAL A 144 13.53 4.17 13.05
CA VAL A 144 12.42 4.51 12.16
C VAL A 144 12.75 5.83 11.46
N VAL A 145 12.92 5.79 10.15
CA VAL A 145 13.06 6.98 9.31
C VAL A 145 11.68 7.37 8.79
N VAL A 146 11.24 8.57 9.11
CA VAL A 146 9.96 9.13 8.67
C VAL A 146 10.25 10.27 7.70
N ASP A 147 10.07 10.01 6.40
CA ASP A 147 10.29 11.02 5.36
C ASP A 147 8.99 11.72 4.97
N GLY A 148 9.09 12.98 4.54
CA GLY A 148 7.95 13.77 4.10
C GLY A 148 7.06 14.30 5.23
N ALA A 149 7.52 14.32 6.49
CA ALA A 149 6.77 14.85 7.62
C ALA A 149 6.50 16.35 7.42
N ARG A 150 5.27 16.79 7.74
CA ARG A 150 4.85 18.22 7.67
C ARG A 150 4.46 18.80 9.01
N VAL A 151 3.97 17.93 9.91
CA VAL A 151 3.55 18.28 11.28
C VAL A 151 4.07 17.24 12.25
N GLY A 152 4.33 17.67 13.51
CA GLY A 152 4.87 16.80 14.56
C GLY A 152 3.96 15.61 14.88
N PHE A 153 2.64 15.82 14.81
CA PHE A 153 1.67 14.74 15.00
C PHE A 153 1.91 13.51 14.07
N GLU A 154 2.31 13.73 12.81
CA GLU A 154 2.60 12.63 11.87
C GLU A 154 3.76 11.76 12.36
N VAL A 155 4.76 12.36 13.01
CA VAL A 155 5.92 11.66 13.59
C VAL A 155 5.54 10.95 14.87
N GLU A 156 4.77 11.61 15.74
CA GLU A 156 4.35 11.08 17.05
C GLU A 156 3.64 9.73 16.94
N GLN A 157 2.78 9.59 15.93
CA GLN A 157 2.01 8.36 15.72
C GLN A 157 2.89 7.15 15.33
N LEU A 158 4.10 7.41 14.86
CA LEU A 158 5.05 6.38 14.38
C LEU A 158 6.20 6.13 15.37
N MET A 159 6.15 6.76 16.55
CA MET A 159 7.16 6.54 17.60
C MET A 159 7.03 5.12 18.19
N PRO A 160 8.13 4.34 18.22
CA PRO A 160 8.18 3.09 18.97
C PRO A 160 8.00 3.32 20.48
N VAL A 161 7.39 2.37 21.17
CA VAL A 161 7.32 2.39 22.65
C VAL A 161 8.59 1.75 23.21
N SER A 162 9.71 2.44 23.02
CA SER A 162 11.01 2.01 23.54
C SER A 162 11.97 3.21 23.58
N ALA A 163 12.52 3.48 24.76
CA ALA A 163 13.53 4.51 24.96
C ALA A 163 14.87 4.22 24.25
N ASP A 164 15.11 2.96 23.89
CA ASP A 164 16.31 2.51 23.20
C ASP A 164 16.20 2.57 21.68
N SER A 165 15.08 3.10 21.16
CA SER A 165 14.86 3.31 19.74
C SER A 165 15.15 4.75 19.30
N VAL A 166 15.31 4.94 17.99
CA VAL A 166 15.56 6.25 17.35
C VAL A 166 14.53 6.50 16.27
N VAL A 167 13.99 7.71 16.22
CA VAL A 167 13.18 8.22 15.11
C VAL A 167 13.95 9.33 14.40
N ILE A 168 14.14 9.22 13.10
CA ILE A 168 14.75 10.23 12.24
C ILE A 168 13.62 10.83 11.38
N ALA A 169 13.14 12.01 11.77
CA ALA A 169 12.10 12.71 11.04
C ALA A 169 12.72 13.65 9.99
N LEU A 170 12.28 13.52 8.74
CA LEU A 170 12.74 14.34 7.62
C LEU A 170 11.59 15.24 7.16
N SER A 171 11.77 16.55 7.24
CA SER A 171 10.72 17.53 6.96
C SER A 171 11.20 18.69 6.09
N GLN A 172 10.29 19.47 5.50
CA GLN A 172 10.66 20.70 4.78
C GLN A 172 10.88 21.87 5.73
N GLY A 173 10.06 22.00 6.76
CA GLY A 173 10.15 23.00 7.83
C GLY A 173 10.44 22.37 9.16
N ARG A 174 10.59 23.20 10.19
CA ARG A 174 10.69 22.73 11.58
C ARG A 174 9.37 22.09 12.00
N LEU A 175 9.47 21.12 12.89
CA LEU A 175 8.32 20.43 13.49
C LEU A 175 8.05 20.99 14.89
N ASP A 176 7.73 22.29 14.96
CA ASP A 176 7.57 23.03 16.22
C ASP A 176 6.38 22.52 17.07
N ASP A 177 5.45 21.80 16.46
CA ASP A 177 4.28 21.16 17.07
C ASP A 177 4.56 19.76 17.63
N LEU A 178 5.79 19.25 17.49
CA LEU A 178 6.19 17.93 17.99
C LEU A 178 6.19 17.93 19.53
N LYS A 179 5.33 17.11 20.15
CA LYS A 179 5.22 17.01 21.61
C LYS A 179 6.53 16.54 22.22
N GLY A 180 7.04 17.34 23.16
CA GLY A 180 8.33 17.11 23.79
C GLY A 180 9.52 17.52 22.94
N GLY A 181 9.31 18.09 21.76
CA GLY A 181 10.35 18.56 20.83
C GLY A 181 11.23 17.44 20.26
N ALA A 182 12.11 17.77 19.35
CA ALA A 182 13.19 16.90 18.91
C ALA A 182 14.37 16.96 19.90
N ASP A 183 15.01 15.82 20.17
CA ASP A 183 16.24 15.76 20.97
C ASP A 183 17.42 16.40 20.25
N LEU A 184 17.37 16.43 18.92
CA LEU A 184 18.30 17.14 18.05
C LEU A 184 17.57 17.66 16.81
N GLU A 185 17.74 18.95 16.52
CA GLU A 185 17.34 19.56 15.25
C GLU A 185 18.57 19.76 14.36
N VAL A 186 18.44 19.32 13.10
CA VAL A 186 19.50 19.39 12.10
C VAL A 186 18.97 20.19 10.90
N PRO A 187 19.27 21.50 10.83
CA PRO A 187 18.95 22.29 9.64
C PRO A 187 19.87 21.88 8.49
N LEU A 188 19.29 21.43 7.38
CA LEU A 188 20.05 21.02 6.19
C LEU A 188 19.89 22.08 5.10
N GLY A 189 20.99 22.81 4.85
CA GLY A 189 21.10 23.78 3.77
C GLY A 189 21.63 23.16 2.47
N PRO A 190 21.57 23.88 1.32
CA PRO A 190 22.28 23.52 0.12
C PRO A 190 23.77 23.27 0.37
N LEU A 191 24.40 22.45 -0.47
CA LEU A 191 25.86 22.24 -0.41
C LEU A 191 26.59 23.56 -0.72
N GLY A 192 27.61 23.86 0.05
CA GLY A 192 28.53 24.96 -0.29
C GLY A 192 29.25 24.66 -1.62
N ASN A 193 29.74 25.71 -2.29
CA ASN A 193 30.35 25.62 -3.63
C ASN A 193 31.43 24.54 -3.73
N GLU A 194 32.29 24.42 -2.73
CA GLU A 194 33.36 23.42 -2.68
C GLU A 194 32.80 22.01 -2.68
N HIS A 195 31.84 21.73 -1.81
CA HIS A 195 31.22 20.41 -1.66
C HIS A 195 30.29 20.07 -2.85
N ALA A 196 29.64 21.07 -3.42
CA ALA A 196 28.86 20.90 -4.66
C ALA A 196 29.79 20.53 -5.84
N ALA A 197 30.94 21.17 -5.94
CA ALA A 197 31.97 20.81 -6.94
C ALA A 197 32.60 19.42 -6.65
N GLN A 198 32.76 19.05 -5.38
CA GLN A 198 33.17 17.70 -4.97
C GLN A 198 32.14 16.65 -5.35
N LEU A 199 30.85 16.92 -5.14
CA LEU A 199 29.77 16.03 -5.56
C LEU A 199 29.77 15.85 -7.08
N LEU A 200 29.87 16.93 -7.87
CA LEU A 200 30.01 16.84 -9.32
C LEU A 200 31.20 15.96 -9.75
N ARG A 201 32.35 16.10 -9.09
CA ARG A 201 33.53 15.25 -9.38
C ARG A 201 33.29 13.78 -9.02
N SER A 202 32.50 13.49 -7.99
CA SER A 202 32.16 12.12 -7.65
C SER A 202 31.14 11.49 -8.60
N ILE A 203 30.23 12.31 -9.16
CA ILE A 203 29.22 11.87 -10.13
C ILE A 203 29.86 11.60 -11.49
N VAL A 204 30.75 12.50 -11.94
CA VAL A 204 31.38 12.40 -13.26
C VAL A 204 32.92 12.58 -13.16
N ASP A 205 33.62 11.56 -13.60
CA ASP A 205 35.09 11.62 -13.75
C ASP A 205 35.42 12.42 -15.01
N ASP A 206 35.52 13.74 -14.86
CA ASP A 206 35.77 14.69 -15.94
C ASP A 206 36.91 15.63 -15.59
N PRO A 207 38.07 15.55 -16.32
CA PRO A 207 39.20 16.39 -16.06
C PRO A 207 38.95 17.90 -16.11
N ARG A 208 37.91 18.33 -16.84
CA ARG A 208 37.52 19.75 -16.93
C ARG A 208 37.10 20.33 -15.57
N LEU A 209 36.50 19.49 -14.68
CA LEU A 209 36.12 19.93 -13.34
C LEU A 209 37.32 20.26 -12.44
N THR A 210 38.52 19.81 -12.80
CA THR A 210 39.76 20.13 -12.10
C THR A 210 40.58 21.17 -12.85
N THR A 211 40.54 21.19 -14.18
CA THR A 211 41.30 22.15 -14.99
C THR A 211 40.61 23.48 -15.19
N GLU A 212 39.28 23.50 -15.22
CA GLU A 212 38.43 24.69 -15.37
C GLU A 212 37.66 24.98 -14.06
N THR A 213 38.38 25.11 -12.92
CA THR A 213 37.79 25.20 -11.57
C THR A 213 36.76 26.30 -11.42
N ALA A 214 37.00 27.49 -11.96
CA ALA A 214 36.06 28.61 -11.94
C ALA A 214 34.73 28.30 -12.65
N ALA A 215 34.80 27.54 -13.76
CA ALA A 215 33.57 27.11 -14.46
C ALA A 215 32.85 25.99 -13.71
N ALA A 216 33.55 25.09 -13.03
CA ALA A 216 32.97 24.07 -12.17
C ALA A 216 32.24 24.69 -10.96
N GLU A 217 32.87 25.69 -10.32
CA GLU A 217 32.22 26.43 -9.23
C GLU A 217 30.99 27.21 -9.72
N ARG A 218 31.05 27.80 -10.90
CA ARG A 218 29.90 28.49 -11.49
C ARG A 218 28.76 27.54 -11.81
N LEU A 219 29.06 26.34 -12.30
CA LEU A 219 28.05 25.29 -12.51
C LEU A 219 27.39 24.87 -11.18
N ALA A 220 28.20 24.67 -10.14
CA ALA A 220 27.69 24.37 -8.79
C ALA A 220 26.75 25.47 -8.26
N GLN A 221 27.07 26.75 -8.52
CA GLN A 221 26.22 27.89 -8.21
C GLN A 221 24.91 27.88 -9.01
N VAL A 222 24.95 27.57 -10.31
CA VAL A 222 23.77 27.44 -11.18
C VAL A 222 22.86 26.32 -10.67
N CYS A 223 23.42 25.24 -10.16
CA CYS A 223 22.67 24.16 -9.52
C CYS A 223 22.13 24.52 -8.12
N GLY A 224 22.43 25.73 -7.61
CA GLY A 224 22.00 26.18 -6.28
C GLY A 224 22.53 25.30 -5.13
N GLY A 225 23.60 24.54 -5.32
CA GLY A 225 24.12 23.57 -4.36
C GLY A 225 23.15 22.41 -4.04
N LEU A 226 22.11 22.20 -4.86
CA LEU A 226 21.14 21.13 -4.67
C LEU A 226 21.64 19.80 -5.28
N PRO A 227 21.79 18.71 -4.50
CA PRO A 227 22.25 17.41 -5.01
C PRO A 227 21.48 16.93 -6.24
N VAL A 228 20.15 17.01 -6.25
CA VAL A 228 19.33 16.60 -7.39
C VAL A 228 19.65 17.36 -8.68
N ALA A 229 20.02 18.62 -8.60
CA ALA A 229 20.43 19.40 -9.76
C ALA A 229 21.86 19.08 -10.19
N LEU A 230 22.74 18.81 -9.22
CA LEU A 230 24.11 18.41 -9.47
C LEU A 230 24.21 17.04 -10.14
N GLU A 231 23.33 16.09 -9.81
CA GLU A 231 23.23 14.78 -10.48
C GLU A 231 22.90 14.96 -11.96
N VAL A 232 21.82 15.69 -12.26
CA VAL A 232 21.43 15.98 -13.65
C VAL A 232 22.54 16.73 -14.40
N ALA A 233 23.19 17.72 -13.77
CA ALA A 233 24.31 18.47 -14.37
C ALA A 233 25.53 17.58 -14.65
N GLY A 234 25.84 16.66 -13.73
CA GLY A 234 26.95 15.70 -13.90
C GLY A 234 26.72 14.80 -15.12
N ASP A 235 25.50 14.26 -15.26
CA ASP A 235 25.16 13.42 -16.40
C ASP A 235 25.11 14.20 -17.72
N TRP A 236 24.64 15.43 -17.66
CA TRP A 236 24.70 16.33 -18.81
C TRP A 236 26.15 16.61 -19.26
N LEU A 237 27.09 16.84 -18.32
CA LEU A 237 28.50 16.99 -18.61
C LEU A 237 29.11 15.73 -19.26
N ARG A 238 28.72 14.54 -18.83
CA ARG A 238 29.15 13.25 -19.38
C ARG A 238 28.88 13.14 -20.88
N ARG A 239 27.76 13.68 -21.33
CA ARG A 239 27.36 13.69 -22.75
C ARG A 239 28.13 14.74 -23.58
N HIS A 240 28.59 15.81 -22.94
CA HIS A 240 29.25 16.96 -23.61
C HIS A 240 30.77 17.03 -23.39
N ARG A 241 31.45 15.90 -23.31
CA ARG A 241 32.90 15.80 -23.01
C ARG A 241 33.81 16.61 -23.94
N ARG A 242 33.36 16.86 -25.19
CA ARG A 242 34.18 17.59 -26.20
C ARG A 242 34.03 19.11 -26.16
N ARG A 243 33.08 19.63 -25.36
CA ARG A 243 32.86 21.08 -25.24
C ARG A 243 33.54 21.60 -23.97
N GLY A 244 34.18 22.80 -24.05
CA GLY A 244 34.75 23.43 -22.87
C GLY A 244 33.67 23.74 -21.81
N LEU A 245 34.01 23.55 -20.54
CA LEU A 245 33.08 23.70 -19.42
C LEU A 245 32.55 25.13 -19.32
N LEU A 246 33.44 26.13 -19.52
CA LEU A 246 33.09 27.54 -19.51
C LEU A 246 32.00 27.87 -20.54
N ARG A 247 32.06 27.29 -21.74
CA ARG A 247 31.05 27.46 -22.79
C ARG A 247 29.70 26.85 -22.41
N LEU A 248 29.73 25.65 -21.80
CA LEU A 248 28.51 24.97 -21.33
C LEU A 248 27.84 25.75 -20.23
N VAL A 249 28.60 26.30 -19.28
CA VAL A 249 28.06 27.14 -18.18
C VAL A 249 27.51 28.45 -18.72
N ALA A 250 28.16 29.07 -19.72
CA ALA A 250 27.65 30.27 -20.35
C ALA A 250 26.29 30.04 -21.01
N GLN A 251 26.10 28.93 -21.74
CA GLN A 251 24.81 28.56 -22.33
C GLN A 251 23.69 28.46 -21.27
N LEU A 252 23.96 27.82 -20.11
CA LEU A 252 23.01 27.75 -19.01
C LEU A 252 22.69 29.12 -18.40
N THR A 253 23.68 30.02 -18.35
CA THR A 253 23.53 31.37 -17.78
C THR A 253 22.74 32.31 -18.72
N ASP A 254 22.90 32.15 -20.03
CA ASP A 254 22.20 32.95 -21.04
C ASP A 254 20.68 32.62 -21.02
N GLU A 255 20.29 31.36 -20.86
CA GLU A 255 18.88 30.94 -20.67
C GLU A 255 18.24 31.56 -19.42
N LEU A 256 19.02 31.73 -18.35
CA LEU A 256 18.57 32.39 -17.12
C LEU A 256 18.24 33.87 -17.32
N THR A 257 19.06 34.54 -18.12
CA THR A 257 18.95 36.00 -18.32
C THR A 257 17.83 36.35 -19.29
N GLU A 258 17.60 35.53 -20.31
CA GLU A 258 16.63 35.79 -21.36
C GLU A 258 15.20 35.37 -21.00
N ARG A 259 15.03 34.31 -20.19
CA ARG A 259 13.71 33.67 -19.92
C ARG A 259 13.19 33.82 -18.50
N GLY A 260 13.96 34.41 -17.58
CA GLY A 260 13.55 34.56 -16.18
C GLY A 260 13.30 33.24 -15.43
N VAL A 261 13.92 32.17 -15.87
CA VAL A 261 13.77 30.82 -15.31
C VAL A 261 14.61 30.69 -14.03
N PRO A 262 14.13 30.01 -12.96
CA PRO A 262 14.95 29.73 -11.78
C PRO A 262 16.23 28.98 -12.15
N MET A 263 17.36 29.30 -11.48
CA MET A 263 18.69 28.77 -11.81
C MET A 263 18.72 27.25 -12.02
N VAL A 264 18.10 26.50 -11.13
CA VAL A 264 18.04 25.02 -11.19
C VAL A 264 17.29 24.51 -12.43
N GLU A 265 16.27 25.24 -12.88
CA GLU A 265 15.43 24.85 -14.01
C GLU A 265 16.18 24.89 -15.34
N ALA A 266 17.19 25.77 -15.48
CA ALA A 266 18.04 25.83 -16.66
C ALA A 266 18.81 24.52 -16.90
N VAL A 267 19.29 23.87 -15.85
CA VAL A 267 19.96 22.56 -15.93
C VAL A 267 19.02 21.47 -16.44
N TRP A 268 17.79 21.48 -15.93
CA TRP A 268 16.78 20.50 -16.36
C TRP A 268 16.30 20.75 -17.79
N ASN A 269 16.14 22.01 -18.20
CA ASN A 269 15.84 22.38 -19.59
C ASN A 269 16.95 21.93 -20.55
N ALA A 270 18.22 22.12 -20.16
CA ALA A 270 19.36 21.66 -20.97
C ALA A 270 19.38 20.14 -21.08
N ALA A 271 19.18 19.41 -19.98
CA ALA A 271 19.12 17.95 -19.99
C ALA A 271 17.94 17.44 -20.85
N TYR A 272 16.77 18.08 -20.73
CA TYR A 272 15.59 17.78 -21.52
C TYR A 272 15.79 18.09 -23.01
N GLY A 273 16.45 19.19 -23.34
CA GLY A 273 16.73 19.59 -24.72
C GLY A 273 17.71 18.66 -25.46
N ASP A 274 18.48 17.88 -24.73
CA ASP A 274 19.42 16.91 -25.28
C ASP A 274 18.81 15.51 -25.48
N LEU A 275 17.59 15.28 -25.01
CA LEU A 275 16.89 14.00 -25.17
C LEU A 275 16.49 13.75 -26.63
N SER A 276 16.48 12.48 -27.01
CA SER A 276 15.84 12.06 -28.24
C SER A 276 14.34 12.44 -28.24
N GLY A 277 13.71 12.46 -29.41
CA GLY A 277 12.28 12.80 -29.52
C GLY A 277 11.39 11.91 -28.65
N GLU A 278 11.64 10.60 -28.63
CA GLU A 278 10.86 9.64 -27.84
C GLU A 278 11.14 9.77 -26.34
N ALA A 279 12.39 9.94 -25.92
CA ALA A 279 12.72 10.15 -24.50
C ALA A 279 12.15 11.48 -23.98
N ALA A 280 12.22 12.56 -24.75
CA ALA A 280 11.60 13.85 -24.42
C ALA A 280 10.05 13.72 -24.33
N ARG A 281 9.46 12.94 -25.23
CA ARG A 281 8.04 12.63 -25.19
C ARG A 281 7.68 11.83 -23.95
N LEU A 282 8.42 10.76 -23.65
CA LEU A 282 8.21 9.98 -22.42
C LEU A 282 8.33 10.85 -21.17
N TYR A 283 9.34 11.70 -21.09
CA TYR A 283 9.53 12.61 -19.96
C TYR A 283 8.30 13.47 -19.69
N ARG A 284 7.69 14.05 -20.75
CA ARG A 284 6.45 14.83 -20.64
C ARG A 284 5.27 13.96 -20.20
N LEU A 285 5.14 12.75 -20.76
CA LEU A 285 4.03 11.85 -20.48
C LEU A 285 4.07 11.27 -19.05
N LEU A 286 5.27 11.12 -18.46
CA LEU A 286 5.41 10.74 -17.05
C LEU A 286 4.75 11.73 -16.08
N ALA A 287 4.52 12.97 -16.52
CA ALA A 287 3.74 13.93 -15.73
C ALA A 287 2.29 13.49 -15.46
N VAL A 288 1.71 12.67 -16.36
CA VAL A 288 0.33 12.17 -16.25
C VAL A 288 0.26 10.72 -15.77
N HIS A 289 1.40 10.09 -15.45
CA HIS A 289 1.42 8.78 -14.82
C HIS A 289 0.74 8.83 -13.45
N PRO A 290 -0.24 7.95 -13.15
CA PRO A 290 -1.09 8.08 -11.96
C PRO A 290 -0.35 7.82 -10.65
N GLY A 291 0.64 6.92 -10.64
CA GLY A 291 1.37 6.53 -9.42
C GLY A 291 2.66 7.32 -9.17
N PRO A 292 3.18 7.26 -7.93
CA PRO A 292 4.48 7.83 -7.58
C PRO A 292 5.65 7.00 -8.11
N TYR A 293 5.46 5.70 -8.28
CA TYR A 293 6.40 4.76 -8.86
C TYR A 293 5.95 4.33 -10.24
N ILE A 294 6.89 4.08 -11.11
CA ILE A 294 6.68 3.78 -12.53
C ILE A 294 7.18 2.36 -12.77
N ALA A 295 6.26 1.46 -13.09
CA ALA A 295 6.63 0.13 -13.55
C ALA A 295 7.13 0.23 -15.01
N PRO A 296 8.29 -0.35 -15.35
CA PRO A 296 8.80 -0.31 -16.73
C PRO A 296 7.79 -0.81 -17.76
N GLU A 297 7.02 -1.82 -17.43
CA GLU A 297 6.00 -2.40 -18.29
C GLU A 297 4.85 -1.42 -18.61
N ALA A 298 4.50 -0.53 -17.66
CA ALA A 298 3.46 0.48 -17.86
C ALA A 298 3.90 1.61 -18.80
N VAL A 299 5.21 1.79 -19.00
CA VAL A 299 5.76 2.85 -19.86
C VAL A 299 5.41 2.62 -21.33
N THR A 300 5.39 1.38 -21.78
CA THR A 300 5.00 1.00 -23.13
C THR A 300 3.59 1.50 -23.44
N ALA A 301 2.65 1.24 -22.55
CA ALA A 301 1.28 1.76 -22.67
C ALA A 301 1.22 3.29 -22.58
N LEU A 302 1.97 3.88 -21.65
CA LEU A 302 1.99 5.35 -21.49
C LEU A 302 2.52 6.03 -22.75
N LEU A 303 3.63 5.54 -23.31
CA LEU A 303 4.24 6.08 -24.51
C LEU A 303 3.40 5.80 -25.76
N GLY A 304 2.72 4.64 -25.82
CA GLY A 304 1.99 4.17 -27.00
C GLY A 304 2.95 3.87 -28.15
N ALA A 305 4.07 3.24 -27.82
CA ALA A 305 5.10 2.78 -28.74
C ALA A 305 5.54 1.38 -28.32
N GLY A 306 6.17 0.63 -29.23
CA GLY A 306 6.61 -0.75 -28.95
C GLY A 306 7.60 -0.85 -27.76
N PRO A 307 7.79 -2.07 -27.21
CA PRO A 307 8.64 -2.30 -26.03
C PRO A 307 10.06 -1.77 -26.18
N ASP A 308 10.70 -2.00 -27.32
CA ASP A 308 12.09 -1.57 -27.57
C ASP A 308 12.22 -0.03 -27.48
N ALA A 309 11.28 0.71 -28.08
CA ALA A 309 11.29 2.18 -28.02
C ALA A 309 11.03 2.70 -26.58
N ALA A 310 10.21 2.00 -25.82
CA ALA A 310 9.95 2.34 -24.43
C ALA A 310 11.18 2.09 -23.53
N GLU A 311 11.87 0.97 -23.75
CA GLU A 311 13.12 0.61 -23.05
C GLU A 311 14.23 1.59 -23.38
N ASP A 312 14.47 1.90 -24.65
CA ASP A 312 15.46 2.89 -25.09
C ASP A 312 15.21 4.28 -24.46
N ALA A 313 13.94 4.72 -24.45
CA ALA A 313 13.56 5.99 -23.85
C ALA A 313 13.74 6.01 -22.33
N LEU A 314 13.39 4.91 -21.63
CA LEU A 314 13.64 4.75 -20.19
C LEU A 314 15.13 4.82 -19.86
N GLU A 315 15.95 4.03 -20.57
CA GLU A 315 17.40 4.04 -20.35
C GLU A 315 18.02 5.43 -20.58
N GLU A 316 17.51 6.17 -21.56
CA GLU A 316 17.99 7.52 -21.80
C GLU A 316 17.62 8.48 -20.67
N LEU A 317 16.39 8.38 -20.11
CA LEU A 317 15.96 9.16 -18.95
C LEU A 317 16.75 8.80 -17.67
N GLU A 318 17.03 7.53 -17.45
CA GLU A 318 17.86 7.08 -16.33
C GLU A 318 19.29 7.58 -16.47
N ARG A 319 19.90 7.44 -17.66
CA ARG A 319 21.25 7.99 -17.95
C ARG A 319 21.32 9.52 -17.83
N ALA A 320 20.17 10.19 -17.90
CA ALA A 320 20.07 11.64 -17.69
C ALA A 320 19.81 12.02 -16.24
N SER A 321 19.69 11.06 -15.31
CA SER A 321 19.25 11.25 -13.93
C SER A 321 17.90 11.98 -13.82
N LEU A 322 17.05 11.86 -14.84
CA LEU A 322 15.69 12.35 -14.85
C LEU A 322 14.70 11.34 -14.24
N LEU A 323 15.11 10.07 -14.16
CA LEU A 323 14.48 9.00 -13.40
C LEU A 323 15.49 8.37 -12.47
N LEU A 324 15.02 7.93 -11.31
CA LEU A 324 15.82 7.31 -10.26
C LEU A 324 15.28 5.91 -9.96
N PRO A 325 16.15 4.97 -9.54
CA PRO A 325 15.69 3.69 -9.02
C PRO A 325 14.74 3.87 -7.84
N GLY A 326 13.65 3.15 -7.86
CA GLY A 326 12.64 3.10 -6.80
C GLY A 326 12.58 1.74 -6.12
N ARG A 327 11.48 1.47 -5.39
CA ARG A 327 11.25 0.20 -4.70
C ARG A 327 10.89 -0.91 -5.69
N GLY A 328 11.35 -2.14 -5.43
CA GLY A 328 10.92 -3.33 -6.17
C GLY A 328 11.16 -3.28 -7.68
N GLY A 329 12.28 -2.72 -8.13
CA GLY A 329 12.63 -2.62 -9.56
C GLY A 329 11.86 -1.53 -10.33
N ARG A 330 11.05 -0.72 -9.65
CA ARG A 330 10.35 0.42 -10.25
C ARG A 330 11.23 1.64 -10.32
N LEU A 331 10.82 2.62 -11.13
CA LEU A 331 11.48 3.90 -11.25
C LEU A 331 10.68 4.98 -10.51
N ARG A 332 11.35 6.04 -10.10
CA ARG A 332 10.72 7.21 -9.46
C ARG A 332 11.23 8.50 -10.11
N MET A 333 10.32 9.41 -10.37
CA MET A 333 10.67 10.77 -10.76
C MET A 333 10.64 11.67 -9.53
N HIS A 334 11.75 12.39 -9.25
CA HIS A 334 11.78 13.35 -8.15
C HIS A 334 10.72 14.45 -8.35
N ASP A 335 10.08 14.92 -7.29
CA ASP A 335 8.96 15.89 -7.36
C ASP A 335 9.29 17.16 -8.14
N LEU A 336 10.52 17.68 -7.98
CA LEU A 336 10.96 18.86 -8.73
C LEU A 336 11.07 18.57 -10.24
N LEU A 337 11.52 17.38 -10.62
CA LEU A 337 11.57 16.93 -12.00
C LEU A 337 10.16 16.67 -12.56
N ARG A 338 9.26 16.12 -11.74
CA ARG A 338 7.85 15.94 -12.12
C ARG A 338 7.18 17.31 -12.37
N ALA A 339 7.41 18.29 -11.52
CA ALA A 339 6.92 19.64 -11.73
C ALA A 339 7.49 20.27 -13.01
N HIS A 340 8.78 20.03 -13.33
CA HIS A 340 9.39 20.45 -14.59
C HIS A 340 8.78 19.71 -15.78
N ALA A 341 8.58 18.40 -15.72
CA ALA A 341 7.93 17.60 -16.76
C ALA A 341 6.50 18.11 -17.07
N VAL A 342 5.73 18.49 -16.04
CA VAL A 342 4.41 19.14 -16.20
C VAL A 342 4.52 20.45 -17.01
N ARG A 343 5.54 21.29 -16.75
CA ARG A 343 5.76 22.53 -17.53
C ARG A 343 6.17 22.24 -18.97
N CYS A 344 7.06 21.25 -19.19
CA CYS A 344 7.43 20.79 -20.53
C CYS A 344 6.23 20.23 -21.28
N ALA A 345 5.37 19.45 -20.62
CA ALA A 345 4.16 18.91 -21.22
C ALA A 345 3.19 20.03 -21.70
N ARG A 346 3.06 21.11 -20.91
CA ARG A 346 2.24 22.28 -21.31
C ARG A 346 2.85 23.09 -22.45
N ARG A 347 4.17 23.16 -22.53
CA ARG A 347 4.89 23.96 -23.54
C ARG A 347 5.02 23.22 -24.88
N ASP A 348 5.46 21.95 -24.83
CA ASP A 348 5.93 21.19 -25.99
C ASP A 348 5.01 20.00 -26.34
N GLY A 349 4.15 19.59 -25.40
CA GLY A 349 3.13 18.54 -25.60
C GLY A 349 1.80 19.15 -26.02
N GLY A 350 0.74 18.53 -25.60
CA GLY A 350 -0.62 19.04 -25.80
C GLY A 350 -1.59 18.27 -24.92
N ASP A 351 -2.71 18.93 -24.60
CA ASP A 351 -3.73 18.30 -23.75
C ASP A 351 -4.28 16.99 -24.36
N ALA A 352 -4.35 16.92 -25.69
CA ALA A 352 -4.79 15.74 -26.40
C ALA A 352 -3.80 14.57 -26.26
N GLU A 353 -2.49 14.81 -26.36
CA GLU A 353 -1.45 13.78 -26.16
C GLU A 353 -1.46 13.29 -24.72
N ALA A 354 -1.53 14.20 -23.75
CA ALA A 354 -1.61 13.88 -22.33
C ALA A 354 -2.88 13.09 -21.98
N ALA A 355 -4.03 13.44 -22.57
CA ALA A 355 -5.29 12.72 -22.40
C ALA A 355 -5.22 11.30 -22.99
N ALA A 356 -4.69 11.15 -24.21
CA ALA A 356 -4.53 9.85 -24.84
C ALA A 356 -3.57 8.94 -24.06
N ALA A 357 -2.45 9.47 -23.57
CA ALA A 357 -1.49 8.71 -22.77
C ALA A 357 -2.10 8.26 -21.44
N ARG A 358 -2.85 9.15 -20.78
CA ARG A 358 -3.59 8.84 -19.55
C ARG A 358 -4.60 7.72 -19.80
N GLN A 359 -5.34 7.80 -20.89
CA GLN A 359 -6.31 6.76 -21.24
C GLN A 359 -5.62 5.41 -21.43
N ARG A 360 -4.55 5.34 -22.23
CA ARG A 360 -3.81 4.09 -22.49
C ARG A 360 -3.29 3.47 -21.20
N VAL A 361 -2.62 4.23 -20.36
CA VAL A 361 -2.03 3.68 -19.13
C VAL A 361 -3.08 3.23 -18.11
N ILE A 362 -4.22 3.94 -17.99
CA ILE A 362 -5.33 3.52 -17.12
C ILE A 362 -5.96 2.22 -17.63
N HIS A 363 -6.23 2.09 -18.93
CA HIS A 363 -6.77 0.86 -19.52
C HIS A 363 -5.79 -0.31 -19.41
N TRP A 364 -4.49 -0.06 -19.55
CA TRP A 364 -3.46 -1.08 -19.30
C TRP A 364 -3.50 -1.58 -17.86
N TYR A 365 -3.52 -0.68 -16.87
CA TYR A 365 -3.63 -1.08 -15.45
C TYR A 365 -4.94 -1.81 -15.14
N LEU A 366 -6.06 -1.38 -15.73
CA LEU A 366 -7.35 -2.08 -15.60
C LEU A 366 -7.24 -3.51 -16.13
N ARG A 367 -6.68 -3.68 -17.33
CA ARG A 367 -6.47 -5.00 -17.91
C ARG A 367 -5.57 -5.89 -17.04
N GLN A 368 -4.42 -5.39 -16.59
CA GLN A 368 -3.53 -6.19 -15.77
C GLN A 368 -4.19 -6.56 -14.43
N ALA A 369 -4.92 -5.64 -13.81
CA ALA A 369 -5.65 -5.91 -12.58
C ALA A 369 -6.77 -6.96 -12.77
N GLN A 370 -7.51 -6.91 -13.88
CA GLN A 370 -8.53 -7.93 -14.23
C GLN A 370 -7.89 -9.32 -14.41
N ARG A 371 -6.72 -9.39 -15.08
CA ARG A 371 -5.98 -10.65 -15.27
C ARG A 371 -5.45 -11.20 -13.94
N ALA A 372 -4.91 -10.34 -13.10
CA ALA A 372 -4.44 -10.71 -11.77
C ALA A 372 -5.58 -11.19 -10.88
N ASP A 373 -6.73 -10.52 -10.91
CA ASP A 373 -7.94 -10.91 -10.19
C ASP A 373 -8.47 -12.28 -10.63
N ALA A 374 -8.54 -12.52 -11.94
CA ALA A 374 -9.00 -13.80 -12.50
C ALA A 374 -8.12 -14.97 -12.03
N LEU A 375 -6.80 -14.78 -11.94
CA LEU A 375 -5.86 -15.78 -11.40
C LEU A 375 -5.99 -15.95 -9.89
N ALA A 376 -6.14 -14.85 -9.15
CA ALA A 376 -6.17 -14.86 -7.69
C ALA A 376 -7.50 -15.36 -7.13
N ALA A 377 -8.63 -14.85 -7.62
CA ALA A 377 -9.97 -15.13 -7.11
C ALA A 377 -10.68 -16.27 -7.83
N GLY A 378 -10.24 -16.63 -9.04
CA GLY A 378 -10.97 -17.55 -9.90
C GLY A 378 -12.31 -16.96 -10.39
N PRO A 379 -13.19 -17.79 -10.98
CA PRO A 379 -14.47 -17.34 -11.54
C PRO A 379 -15.37 -16.73 -10.45
N ARG A 380 -15.75 -15.48 -10.62
CA ARG A 380 -16.67 -14.76 -9.75
C ARG A 380 -17.60 -13.84 -10.54
N MET A 381 -18.57 -13.23 -9.88
CA MET A 381 -19.41 -12.22 -10.52
C MET A 381 -18.62 -10.93 -10.72
N THR A 382 -18.41 -10.56 -11.97
CA THR A 382 -17.92 -9.25 -12.40
C THR A 382 -18.94 -8.61 -13.33
N LEU A 383 -18.95 -7.30 -13.42
CA LEU A 383 -19.83 -6.51 -14.26
C LEU A 383 -19.07 -5.82 -15.38
N ALA A 384 -17.81 -5.51 -15.15
CA ALA A 384 -16.93 -4.95 -16.18
C ALA A 384 -16.59 -6.02 -17.21
N GLU A 385 -16.65 -5.62 -18.47
CA GLU A 385 -16.13 -6.45 -19.57
C GLU A 385 -14.59 -6.53 -19.45
N PRO A 386 -13.99 -7.65 -19.87
CA PRO A 386 -12.54 -7.76 -19.92
C PRO A 386 -11.95 -6.72 -20.89
N GLU A 387 -10.95 -5.98 -20.41
CA GLU A 387 -10.22 -5.05 -21.29
C GLU A 387 -9.48 -5.80 -22.39
N PRO A 388 -9.57 -5.34 -23.64
CA PRO A 388 -8.87 -5.96 -24.76
C PRO A 388 -7.35 -5.85 -24.60
N GLY A 389 -6.60 -6.79 -25.19
CA GLY A 389 -5.15 -6.72 -25.29
C GLY A 389 -4.72 -5.60 -26.24
N ASP A 390 -3.58 -5.01 -25.93
CA ASP A 390 -2.88 -4.09 -26.83
C ASP A 390 -1.59 -4.75 -27.29
N ALA A 391 -1.41 -4.88 -28.60
CA ALA A 391 -0.22 -5.51 -29.17
C ALA A 391 1.06 -4.71 -28.91
N ASP A 392 0.92 -3.39 -28.76
CA ASP A 392 2.02 -2.47 -28.51
C ASP A 392 2.34 -2.33 -27.02
N ALA A 393 1.45 -2.79 -26.12
CA ALA A 393 1.64 -2.74 -24.68
C ALA A 393 1.45 -4.14 -24.06
N PRO A 394 2.52 -4.94 -23.95
CA PRO A 394 2.46 -6.33 -23.53
C PRO A 394 1.91 -6.50 -22.11
N ASP A 395 1.29 -7.65 -21.93
CA ASP A 395 0.78 -8.06 -20.63
C ASP A 395 1.90 -8.47 -19.67
N VAL A 396 1.69 -8.19 -18.38
CA VAL A 396 2.57 -8.72 -17.32
C VAL A 396 2.48 -10.25 -17.28
N ASP A 397 3.64 -10.91 -17.21
CA ASP A 397 3.71 -12.36 -17.08
C ASP A 397 3.50 -12.80 -15.62
N PHE A 398 2.32 -13.28 -15.32
CA PHE A 398 2.01 -13.89 -14.02
C PHE A 398 2.35 -15.39 -13.97
N GLY A 399 2.69 -16.05 -15.08
CA GLY A 399 3.04 -17.47 -15.16
C GLY A 399 2.00 -18.39 -14.50
N GLU A 400 0.70 -18.09 -14.66
CA GLU A 400 -0.44 -18.80 -14.01
C GLU A 400 -0.34 -18.86 -12.47
N SER A 401 0.51 -18.04 -11.88
CA SER A 401 0.76 -18.02 -10.43
C SER A 401 -0.14 -17.00 -9.71
N LYS A 402 -1.02 -17.51 -8.87
CA LYS A 402 -1.82 -16.70 -7.95
C LYS A 402 -0.96 -15.81 -7.05
N VAL A 403 0.14 -16.33 -6.54
CA VAL A 403 1.06 -15.59 -5.66
C VAL A 403 1.69 -14.41 -6.40
N ARG A 404 2.14 -14.63 -7.66
CA ARG A 404 2.70 -13.55 -8.48
C ARG A 404 1.65 -12.48 -8.78
N ALA A 405 0.42 -12.89 -9.09
CA ALA A 405 -0.67 -11.96 -9.36
C ALA A 405 -0.99 -11.06 -8.16
N LEU A 406 -1.10 -11.63 -6.97
CA LEU A 406 -1.33 -10.89 -5.71
C LEU A 406 -0.14 -10.00 -5.36
N HIS A 407 1.08 -10.50 -5.52
CA HIS A 407 2.29 -9.72 -5.27
C HIS A 407 2.40 -8.52 -6.21
N TRP A 408 2.04 -8.70 -7.50
CA TRP A 408 1.98 -7.60 -8.45
C TRP A 408 0.93 -6.54 -8.04
N MET A 409 -0.29 -6.97 -7.65
CA MET A 409 -1.33 -6.04 -7.19
C MET A 409 -0.87 -5.23 -5.98
N GLU A 410 -0.19 -5.84 -5.01
CA GLU A 410 0.37 -5.12 -3.86
C GLU A 410 1.50 -4.18 -4.30
N GLY A 411 2.38 -4.62 -5.18
CA GLY A 411 3.47 -3.80 -5.70
C GLY A 411 2.99 -2.58 -6.48
N GLU A 412 1.91 -2.72 -7.26
CA GLU A 412 1.28 -1.64 -8.03
C GLU A 412 0.15 -0.92 -7.28
N ARG A 413 -0.05 -1.21 -6.01
CA ARG A 413 -1.14 -0.67 -5.19
C ARG A 413 -1.33 0.83 -5.38
N LEU A 414 -0.26 1.61 -5.19
CA LEU A 414 -0.34 3.07 -5.27
C LEU A 414 -0.76 3.57 -6.66
N ALA A 415 -0.32 2.89 -7.72
CA ALA A 415 -0.71 3.21 -9.09
C ALA A 415 -2.17 2.80 -9.36
N LEU A 416 -2.58 1.61 -8.95
CA LEU A 416 -3.93 1.09 -9.15
C LEU A 416 -4.99 1.98 -8.47
N TYR A 417 -4.81 2.34 -7.20
CA TYR A 417 -5.72 3.26 -6.51
C TYR A 417 -5.68 4.68 -7.08
N ALA A 418 -4.51 5.14 -7.54
CA ALA A 418 -4.41 6.41 -8.24
C ALA A 418 -5.10 6.39 -9.61
N CYS A 419 -5.11 5.25 -10.31
CA CYS A 419 -5.87 5.07 -11.55
C CYS A 419 -7.37 5.32 -11.33
N VAL A 420 -7.97 4.80 -10.27
CA VAL A 420 -9.39 5.03 -9.94
C VAL A 420 -9.67 6.53 -9.80
N ARG A 421 -8.86 7.25 -9.01
CA ARG A 421 -9.01 8.70 -8.81
C ARG A 421 -8.83 9.49 -10.10
N THR A 422 -7.79 9.15 -10.85
CA THR A 422 -7.44 9.85 -12.09
C THR A 422 -8.49 9.62 -13.16
N ALA A 423 -8.99 8.39 -13.32
CA ALA A 423 -10.06 8.05 -14.23
C ALA A 423 -11.32 8.87 -13.92
N TYR A 424 -11.76 8.88 -12.66
CA TYR A 424 -12.92 9.66 -12.22
C TYR A 424 -12.74 11.16 -12.45
N ALA A 425 -11.59 11.72 -12.10
CA ALA A 425 -11.30 13.15 -12.28
C ALA A 425 -11.32 13.60 -13.74
N HIS A 426 -11.06 12.67 -14.67
CA HIS A 426 -11.05 12.93 -16.12
C HIS A 426 -12.26 12.39 -16.88
N GLY A 427 -13.34 12.01 -16.17
CA GLY A 427 -14.59 11.57 -16.79
C GLY A 427 -14.54 10.17 -17.41
N MET A 428 -13.54 9.35 -17.09
CA MET A 428 -13.43 7.95 -17.50
C MET A 428 -14.17 7.06 -16.49
N ASP A 429 -15.49 7.29 -16.36
CA ASP A 429 -16.29 6.70 -15.30
C ASP A 429 -16.34 5.19 -15.33
N ASP A 430 -16.46 4.62 -16.53
CA ASP A 430 -16.50 3.17 -16.70
C ASP A 430 -15.18 2.52 -16.26
N ALA A 431 -14.03 3.09 -16.60
CA ALA A 431 -12.75 2.61 -16.12
C ALA A 431 -12.59 2.77 -14.60
N ALA A 432 -13.11 3.87 -14.01
CA ALA A 432 -13.00 4.14 -12.59
C ALA A 432 -13.73 3.09 -11.74
N TRP A 433 -14.99 2.76 -12.05
CA TRP A 433 -15.70 1.72 -11.31
C TRP A 433 -15.20 0.31 -11.65
N ALA A 434 -14.80 0.07 -12.91
CA ALA A 434 -14.30 -1.24 -13.34
C ALA A 434 -13.01 -1.63 -12.61
N LEU A 435 -12.09 -0.68 -12.36
CA LEU A 435 -10.89 -0.88 -11.56
C LEU A 435 -11.19 -1.31 -10.13
N CYS A 436 -12.32 -0.91 -9.56
CA CYS A 436 -12.70 -1.29 -8.20
C CYS A 436 -13.05 -2.79 -8.07
N GLU A 437 -13.44 -3.46 -9.14
CA GLU A 437 -13.76 -4.90 -9.07
C GLU A 437 -12.53 -5.76 -8.76
N PRO A 438 -11.39 -5.67 -9.45
CA PRO A 438 -10.19 -6.40 -9.08
C PRO A 438 -9.58 -5.94 -7.74
N LEU A 439 -9.71 -4.66 -7.38
CA LEU A 439 -9.25 -4.15 -6.09
C LEU A 439 -10.01 -4.76 -4.90
N TRP A 440 -11.19 -5.34 -5.11
CA TRP A 440 -11.85 -6.14 -4.08
C TRP A 440 -11.04 -7.35 -3.65
N THR A 441 -10.42 -8.07 -4.58
CA THR A 441 -9.57 -9.22 -4.28
C THR A 441 -8.31 -8.79 -3.54
N HIS A 442 -7.69 -7.69 -3.98
CA HIS A 442 -6.56 -7.10 -3.29
C HIS A 442 -6.91 -6.69 -1.84
N PHE A 443 -8.06 -6.05 -1.62
CA PHE A 443 -8.53 -5.68 -0.28
C PHE A 443 -8.73 -6.89 0.63
N LEU A 444 -9.28 -7.98 0.11
CA LEU A 444 -9.48 -9.20 0.91
C LEU A 444 -8.18 -9.83 1.37
N ASP A 445 -7.06 -9.57 0.68
CA ASP A 445 -5.74 -10.09 1.00
C ASP A 445 -4.95 -9.15 1.92
N HIS A 446 -4.94 -7.86 1.62
CA HIS A 446 -4.05 -6.90 2.25
C HIS A 446 -4.74 -5.88 3.17
N ALA A 447 -6.06 -5.79 3.17
CA ALA A 447 -6.88 -4.96 4.06
C ALA A 447 -6.40 -3.48 4.19
N HIS A 448 -6.09 -2.83 3.04
CA HIS A 448 -5.77 -1.40 2.97
C HIS A 448 -7.07 -0.57 3.06
N TYR A 449 -7.57 -0.37 4.27
CA TYR A 449 -8.91 0.22 4.51
C TYR A 449 -9.06 1.65 3.99
N GLY A 450 -8.03 2.49 4.12
CA GLY A 450 -8.06 3.88 3.63
C GLY A 450 -8.18 3.91 2.11
N ASP A 451 -7.27 3.22 1.42
CA ASP A 451 -7.22 3.13 -0.03
C ASP A 451 -8.51 2.58 -0.62
N VAL A 452 -8.98 1.46 -0.08
CA VAL A 452 -10.16 0.77 -0.62
C VAL A 452 -11.44 1.55 -0.35
N THR A 453 -11.59 2.18 0.82
CA THR A 453 -12.77 2.98 1.14
C THR A 453 -12.89 4.18 0.20
N GLU A 454 -11.78 4.89 -0.07
CA GLU A 454 -11.74 5.98 -1.03
C GLU A 454 -12.05 5.49 -2.45
N ALA A 455 -11.39 4.41 -2.89
CA ALA A 455 -11.59 3.86 -4.22
C ALA A 455 -13.04 3.42 -4.47
N PHE A 456 -13.65 2.71 -3.52
CA PHE A 456 -15.05 2.26 -3.66
C PHE A 456 -16.05 3.41 -3.56
N ARG A 457 -15.77 4.48 -2.80
CA ARG A 457 -16.58 5.72 -2.87
C ARG A 457 -16.49 6.35 -4.26
N THR A 458 -15.26 6.50 -4.76
CA THR A 458 -15.02 7.04 -6.11
C THR A 458 -15.66 6.19 -7.18
N GLY A 459 -15.53 4.86 -7.10
CA GLY A 459 -16.17 3.92 -8.03
C GLY A 459 -17.70 3.96 -7.97
N ARG A 460 -18.29 4.11 -6.78
CA ARG A 460 -19.73 4.32 -6.59
C ARG A 460 -20.19 5.60 -7.30
N ASP A 461 -19.49 6.71 -7.07
CA ASP A 461 -19.83 8.01 -7.64
C ASP A 461 -19.62 7.98 -9.17
N ALA A 462 -18.61 7.28 -9.66
CA ALA A 462 -18.39 7.04 -11.10
C ALA A 462 -19.52 6.21 -11.73
N ALA A 463 -19.90 5.08 -11.12
CA ALA A 463 -21.02 4.26 -11.58
C ALA A 463 -22.34 5.02 -11.60
N GLN A 464 -22.55 5.91 -10.62
CA GLN A 464 -23.73 6.79 -10.57
C GLN A 464 -23.68 7.83 -11.69
N ARG A 465 -22.55 8.47 -11.96
CA ARG A 465 -22.37 9.46 -13.04
C ARG A 465 -22.50 8.83 -14.42
N ALA A 466 -21.99 7.61 -14.60
CA ALA A 466 -22.17 6.81 -15.81
C ALA A 466 -23.60 6.30 -16.02
N GLY A 467 -24.48 6.40 -15.02
CA GLY A 467 -25.83 5.83 -15.08
C GLY A 467 -25.86 4.29 -15.06
N HIS A 468 -24.75 3.63 -14.66
CA HIS A 468 -24.62 2.18 -14.68
C HIS A 468 -25.17 1.55 -13.39
N SER A 469 -26.50 1.33 -13.33
CA SER A 469 -27.22 0.91 -12.12
C SER A 469 -26.68 -0.38 -11.51
N ALA A 470 -26.28 -1.37 -12.30
CA ALA A 470 -25.75 -2.62 -11.77
C ALA A 470 -24.37 -2.41 -11.08
N ALA A 471 -23.48 -1.62 -11.71
CA ALA A 471 -22.19 -1.24 -11.12
C ALA A 471 -22.39 -0.44 -9.83
N LEU A 472 -23.35 0.49 -9.80
CA LEU A 472 -23.67 1.26 -8.60
C LEU A 472 -24.06 0.35 -7.42
N VAL A 473 -24.95 -0.64 -7.65
CA VAL A 473 -25.29 -1.65 -6.65
C VAL A 473 -24.05 -2.38 -6.14
N ARG A 474 -23.19 -2.81 -7.08
CA ARG A 474 -21.97 -3.56 -6.77
C ARG A 474 -21.00 -2.72 -5.93
N MET A 475 -20.75 -1.48 -6.33
CA MET A 475 -19.84 -0.58 -5.61
C MET A 475 -20.33 -0.24 -4.20
N ARG A 476 -21.63 0.00 -4.02
CA ARG A 476 -22.25 0.20 -2.70
C ARG A 476 -22.05 -1.02 -1.80
N CYS A 477 -22.29 -2.23 -2.30
CA CYS A 477 -22.07 -3.46 -1.55
C CYS A 477 -20.57 -3.62 -1.18
N GLN A 478 -19.65 -3.40 -2.11
CA GLN A 478 -18.22 -3.51 -1.85
C GLN A 478 -17.75 -2.47 -0.84
N LEU A 479 -18.24 -1.23 -0.93
CA LEU A 479 -17.93 -0.15 0.02
C LEU A 479 -18.40 -0.47 1.45
N ALA A 480 -19.53 -1.13 1.59
CA ALA A 480 -20.07 -1.46 2.91
C ALA A 480 -19.13 -2.33 3.75
N ARG A 481 -18.34 -3.22 3.12
CA ARG A 481 -17.47 -4.14 3.87
C ARG A 481 -16.33 -3.43 4.61
N PRO A 482 -15.46 -2.64 4.00
CA PRO A 482 -14.45 -1.90 4.73
C PRO A 482 -15.03 -0.96 5.79
N LEU A 483 -16.27 -0.47 5.58
CA LEU A 483 -16.93 0.36 6.57
C LEU A 483 -17.35 -0.44 7.81
N TRP A 484 -18.01 -1.60 7.67
CA TRP A 484 -18.41 -2.39 8.86
C TRP A 484 -17.20 -3.01 9.57
N GLU A 485 -16.14 -3.37 8.86
CA GLU A 485 -14.91 -3.88 9.47
C GLU A 485 -14.17 -2.81 10.29
N GLN A 486 -14.38 -1.52 9.94
CA GLN A 486 -13.94 -0.36 10.71
C GLN A 486 -14.95 0.11 11.76
N GLU A 487 -15.99 -0.67 12.04
CA GLU A 487 -17.08 -0.36 13.00
C GLU A 487 -17.92 0.88 12.60
N ARG A 488 -17.87 1.32 11.33
CA ARG A 488 -18.64 2.45 10.77
C ARG A 488 -19.99 1.93 10.26
N TYR A 489 -20.77 1.38 11.16
CA TYR A 489 -22.00 0.61 10.84
C TYR A 489 -23.06 1.46 10.16
N GLU A 490 -23.28 2.69 10.63
CA GLU A 490 -24.28 3.61 10.06
C GLU A 490 -23.97 3.93 8.60
N GLU A 491 -22.69 4.18 8.28
CA GLU A 491 -22.27 4.43 6.92
C GLU A 491 -22.39 3.17 6.04
N ALA A 492 -22.04 2.00 6.58
CA ALA A 492 -22.23 0.73 5.89
C ALA A 492 -23.71 0.48 5.57
N TYR A 493 -24.61 0.76 6.51
CA TYR A 493 -26.05 0.60 6.32
C TYR A 493 -26.60 1.59 5.28
N ALA A 494 -26.14 2.84 5.29
CA ALA A 494 -26.50 3.86 4.30
C ALA A 494 -26.11 3.47 2.87
N GLU A 495 -25.13 2.58 2.70
CA GLU A 495 -24.77 2.06 1.37
C GLU A 495 -25.60 0.82 0.98
N VAL A 496 -25.83 -0.13 1.90
CA VAL A 496 -26.49 -1.39 1.51
C VAL A 496 -28.01 -1.25 1.33
N GLU A 497 -28.66 -0.34 2.05
CA GLU A 497 -30.12 -0.15 1.93
C GLU A 497 -30.53 0.35 0.53
N PRO A 498 -29.93 1.44 -0.03
CA PRO A 498 -30.18 1.84 -1.40
C PRO A 498 -29.71 0.81 -2.43
N ALA A 499 -28.67 0.02 -2.12
CA ALA A 499 -28.20 -1.04 -3.02
C ALA A 499 -29.26 -2.13 -3.20
N VAL A 500 -29.92 -2.58 -2.12
CA VAL A 500 -31.01 -3.55 -2.19
C VAL A 500 -32.20 -2.99 -2.97
N ALA A 501 -32.61 -1.74 -2.66
CA ALA A 501 -33.73 -1.10 -3.36
C ALA A 501 -33.44 -0.97 -4.88
N ALA A 502 -32.25 -0.57 -5.28
CA ALA A 502 -31.86 -0.49 -6.67
C ALA A 502 -31.78 -1.88 -7.33
N ALA A 503 -31.23 -2.88 -6.65
CA ALA A 503 -31.10 -4.24 -7.17
C ALA A 503 -32.48 -4.91 -7.42
N GLN A 504 -33.52 -4.57 -6.64
CA GLN A 504 -34.89 -5.06 -6.84
C GLN A 504 -35.50 -4.59 -8.18
N LEU A 505 -35.03 -3.47 -8.72
CA LEU A 505 -35.49 -2.91 -9.98
C LEU A 505 -34.74 -3.48 -11.20
N LEU A 506 -33.70 -4.29 -10.97
CA LEU A 506 -32.87 -4.88 -12.02
C LEU A 506 -33.25 -6.36 -12.21
N ASP A 507 -33.36 -6.77 -13.48
CA ASP A 507 -33.52 -8.20 -13.82
C ASP A 507 -32.16 -8.94 -13.72
N ARG A 508 -31.58 -8.92 -12.50
CA ARG A 508 -30.29 -9.56 -12.18
C ARG A 508 -30.37 -10.26 -10.81
N PRO A 509 -31.00 -11.44 -10.74
CA PRO A 509 -31.27 -12.10 -9.46
C PRO A 509 -30.00 -12.37 -8.64
N LYS A 510 -28.88 -12.72 -9.26
CA LYS A 510 -27.61 -12.94 -8.54
C LYS A 510 -27.07 -11.66 -7.88
N LEU A 511 -27.30 -10.50 -8.51
CA LEU A 511 -26.90 -9.20 -7.96
C LEU A 511 -27.80 -8.81 -6.77
N LEU A 512 -29.11 -9.04 -6.88
CA LEU A 512 -30.07 -8.84 -5.78
C LEU A 512 -29.72 -9.75 -4.58
N ALA A 513 -29.46 -11.03 -4.82
CA ALA A 513 -29.06 -11.95 -3.77
C ALA A 513 -27.79 -11.48 -3.06
N SER A 514 -26.80 -10.95 -3.82
CA SER A 514 -25.60 -10.36 -3.25
C SER A 514 -25.89 -9.11 -2.41
N ALA A 515 -26.75 -8.20 -2.87
CA ALA A 515 -27.10 -7.00 -2.11
C ALA A 515 -27.83 -7.34 -0.79
N LEU A 516 -28.74 -8.31 -0.81
CA LEU A 516 -29.40 -8.84 0.39
C LEU A 516 -28.38 -9.46 1.36
N GLU A 517 -27.43 -10.25 0.84
CA GLU A 517 -26.35 -10.81 1.67
C GLU A 517 -25.56 -9.71 2.39
N PHE A 518 -25.17 -8.65 1.69
CA PHE A 518 -24.42 -7.54 2.30
C PHE A 518 -25.24 -6.81 3.37
N ARG A 519 -26.54 -6.55 3.14
CA ARG A 519 -27.42 -5.93 4.13
C ARG A 519 -27.58 -6.82 5.37
N GLY A 520 -27.84 -8.10 5.18
CA GLY A 520 -27.89 -9.08 6.27
C GLY A 520 -26.57 -9.14 7.05
N LYS A 521 -25.43 -9.03 6.35
CA LYS A 521 -24.11 -8.98 7.01
C LYS A 521 -23.96 -7.74 7.89
N VAL A 522 -24.32 -6.55 7.41
CA VAL A 522 -24.24 -5.31 8.21
C VAL A 522 -25.10 -5.44 9.47
N ARG A 523 -26.31 -6.00 9.37
CA ARG A 523 -27.18 -6.25 10.54
C ARG A 523 -26.57 -7.26 11.50
N SER A 524 -26.03 -8.36 10.97
CA SER A 524 -25.47 -9.44 11.79
C SER A 524 -24.23 -9.01 12.60
N VAL A 525 -23.36 -8.14 12.07
CA VAL A 525 -22.19 -7.64 12.82
C VAL A 525 -22.59 -6.65 13.92
N GLN A 526 -23.79 -6.06 13.85
CA GLN A 526 -24.38 -5.26 14.91
C GLN A 526 -25.17 -6.09 15.93
N GLY A 527 -25.25 -7.42 15.75
CA GLY A 527 -26.03 -8.33 16.60
C GLY A 527 -27.54 -8.38 16.29
N ASP A 528 -27.99 -7.67 15.25
CA ASP A 528 -29.37 -7.73 14.78
C ASP A 528 -29.62 -8.99 13.93
N TRP A 529 -29.60 -10.14 14.58
CA TRP A 529 -29.80 -11.44 13.94
C TRP A 529 -31.19 -11.61 13.38
N ALA A 530 -32.20 -11.07 14.08
CA ALA A 530 -33.60 -11.14 13.67
C ALA A 530 -33.85 -10.30 12.39
N GLY A 531 -33.20 -9.14 12.26
CA GLY A 531 -33.25 -8.32 11.05
C GLY A 531 -32.42 -8.90 9.90
N ALA A 532 -31.36 -9.65 10.20
CA ALA A 532 -30.49 -10.26 9.19
C ALA A 532 -31.10 -11.50 8.52
N ALA A 533 -31.80 -12.35 9.30
CA ALA A 533 -32.36 -13.63 8.84
C ALA A 533 -33.25 -13.51 7.59
N PRO A 534 -34.21 -12.56 7.50
CA PRO A 534 -35.05 -12.39 6.31
C PRO A 534 -34.26 -12.09 5.04
N ASP A 535 -33.15 -11.34 5.15
CA ASP A 535 -32.26 -11.02 4.01
C ASP A 535 -31.54 -12.27 3.51
N PHE A 536 -31.00 -13.06 4.44
CA PHE A 536 -30.34 -14.32 4.08
C PHE A 536 -31.32 -15.36 3.51
N GLU A 537 -32.56 -15.43 4.04
CA GLU A 537 -33.61 -16.29 3.50
C GLU A 537 -34.01 -15.88 2.09
N ALA A 538 -34.17 -14.58 1.84
CA ALA A 538 -34.50 -14.11 0.49
C ALA A 538 -33.34 -14.38 -0.49
N SER A 539 -32.10 -14.17 -0.08
CA SER A 539 -30.91 -14.49 -0.86
C SER A 539 -30.81 -15.99 -1.13
N LEU A 540 -31.07 -16.85 -0.14
CA LEU A 540 -31.09 -18.31 -0.28
C LEU A 540 -32.13 -18.76 -1.33
N ARG A 541 -33.36 -18.24 -1.25
CA ARG A 541 -34.41 -18.56 -2.24
C ARG A 541 -33.98 -18.20 -3.66
N ILE A 542 -33.35 -17.03 -3.83
CA ILE A 542 -32.86 -16.60 -5.14
C ILE A 542 -31.78 -17.57 -5.64
N HIS A 543 -30.76 -17.87 -4.80
CA HIS A 543 -29.68 -18.77 -5.18
C HIS A 543 -30.18 -20.17 -5.52
N THR A 544 -31.17 -20.68 -4.78
CA THR A 544 -31.85 -21.96 -5.08
C THR A 544 -32.53 -21.89 -6.43
N GLY A 545 -33.29 -20.82 -6.71
CA GLY A 545 -34.02 -20.64 -7.97
C GLY A 545 -33.15 -20.56 -9.21
N ILE A 546 -31.93 -19.97 -9.08
CA ILE A 546 -30.96 -19.85 -10.19
C ILE A 546 -29.95 -21.00 -10.23
N GLY A 547 -30.08 -22.02 -9.40
CA GLY A 547 -29.18 -23.18 -9.37
C GLY A 547 -27.74 -22.86 -8.91
N ASN A 548 -27.53 -21.78 -8.14
CA ASN A 548 -26.22 -21.41 -7.65
C ASN A 548 -25.87 -22.16 -6.35
N ALA A 549 -25.31 -23.35 -6.47
CA ALA A 549 -24.99 -24.23 -5.34
C ALA A 549 -24.05 -23.58 -4.29
N TYR A 550 -23.10 -22.77 -4.75
CA TYR A 550 -22.22 -22.04 -3.81
C TYR A 550 -22.97 -20.95 -3.04
N GLY A 551 -23.87 -20.22 -3.69
CA GLY A 551 -24.72 -19.25 -3.03
C GLY A 551 -25.64 -19.89 -1.97
N VAL A 552 -26.23 -21.05 -2.30
CA VAL A 552 -27.03 -21.86 -1.35
C VAL A 552 -26.20 -22.23 -0.12
N LEU A 553 -24.98 -22.78 -0.30
CA LEU A 553 -24.08 -23.12 0.79
C LEU A 553 -23.80 -21.90 1.69
N LEU A 554 -23.41 -20.78 1.08
CA LEU A 554 -23.06 -19.54 1.81
C LEU A 554 -24.26 -19.00 2.61
N GLN A 555 -25.45 -18.94 1.99
CA GLN A 555 -26.63 -18.44 2.69
C GLN A 555 -27.11 -19.40 3.78
N SER A 556 -27.03 -20.71 3.61
CA SER A 556 -27.34 -21.69 4.67
C SER A 556 -26.39 -21.53 5.86
N HIS A 557 -25.10 -21.26 5.62
CA HIS A 557 -24.14 -20.96 6.67
C HIS A 557 -24.51 -19.66 7.43
N LEU A 558 -24.80 -18.58 6.71
CA LEU A 558 -25.17 -17.27 7.31
C LEU A 558 -26.47 -17.34 8.10
N LEU A 559 -27.48 -18.05 7.58
CA LEU A 559 -28.73 -18.34 8.28
C LEU A 559 -28.50 -19.17 9.53
N GLY A 560 -27.62 -20.18 9.47
CA GLY A 560 -27.24 -20.97 10.64
C GLY A 560 -26.61 -20.10 11.73
N GLN A 561 -25.77 -19.16 11.37
CA GLN A 561 -25.20 -18.18 12.32
C GLN A 561 -26.30 -17.28 12.91
N ALA A 562 -27.23 -16.78 12.07
CA ALA A 562 -28.32 -15.96 12.53
C ALA A 562 -29.26 -16.71 13.48
N ALA A 563 -29.63 -17.96 13.16
CA ALA A 563 -30.40 -18.81 14.03
C ALA A 563 -29.71 -19.06 15.37
N ALA A 564 -28.41 -19.32 15.37
CA ALA A 564 -27.63 -19.46 16.60
C ALA A 564 -27.61 -18.17 17.43
N GLY A 565 -27.53 -17.01 16.78
CA GLY A 565 -27.61 -15.68 17.43
C GLY A 565 -28.95 -15.40 18.05
N MET A 566 -30.06 -15.87 17.45
CA MET A 566 -31.40 -15.79 17.97
C MET A 566 -31.71 -16.84 19.07
N GLY A 567 -30.82 -17.80 19.30
CA GLY A 567 -31.02 -18.89 20.24
C GLY A 567 -31.83 -20.08 19.67
N GLU A 568 -32.13 -20.09 18.39
CA GLU A 568 -32.82 -21.18 17.68
C GLU A 568 -31.83 -22.33 17.36
N LEU A 569 -31.34 -22.98 18.41
CA LEU A 569 -30.18 -23.87 18.29
C LEU A 569 -30.43 -25.09 17.39
N ASP A 570 -31.62 -25.72 17.46
CA ASP A 570 -31.94 -26.87 16.61
C ASP A 570 -31.95 -26.48 15.11
N ARG A 571 -32.52 -25.32 14.80
CA ARG A 571 -32.51 -24.77 13.43
C ARG A 571 -31.10 -24.42 12.98
N ALA A 572 -30.28 -23.86 13.87
CA ALA A 572 -28.89 -23.55 13.59
C ALA A 572 -28.08 -24.81 13.27
N VAL A 573 -28.26 -25.89 14.05
CA VAL A 573 -27.60 -27.18 13.78
C VAL A 573 -27.97 -27.69 12.40
N ALA A 574 -29.29 -27.77 12.07
CA ALA A 574 -29.74 -28.28 10.78
C ALA A 574 -29.15 -27.51 9.57
N LEU A 575 -29.17 -26.16 9.66
CA LEU A 575 -28.65 -25.30 8.60
C LEU A 575 -27.12 -25.41 8.46
N LEU A 576 -26.39 -25.50 9.55
CA LEU A 576 -24.93 -25.60 9.53
C LEU A 576 -24.45 -26.99 9.13
N GLU A 577 -25.15 -28.08 9.52
CA GLU A 577 -24.92 -29.42 9.03
C GLU A 577 -25.10 -29.50 7.51
N GLN A 578 -26.19 -28.91 6.99
CA GLN A 578 -26.41 -28.81 5.54
C GLN A 578 -25.26 -28.05 4.85
N ALA A 579 -24.91 -26.85 5.36
CA ALA A 579 -23.84 -26.05 4.77
C ALA A 579 -22.49 -26.76 4.82
N HIS A 580 -22.18 -27.44 5.92
CA HIS A 580 -20.94 -28.21 6.06
C HIS A 580 -20.87 -29.39 5.10
N ALA A 581 -21.96 -30.15 4.95
CA ALA A 581 -22.05 -31.25 4.00
C ALA A 581 -21.85 -30.75 2.55
N MET A 582 -22.53 -29.66 2.17
CA MET A 582 -22.38 -29.06 0.84
C MET A 582 -20.94 -28.55 0.59
N ALA A 583 -20.28 -28.00 1.62
CA ALA A 583 -18.89 -27.54 1.48
C ALA A 583 -17.93 -28.69 1.21
N ARG A 584 -18.13 -29.85 1.86
CA ARG A 584 -17.36 -31.08 1.65
C ARG A 584 -17.63 -31.69 0.27
N GLU A 585 -18.89 -31.78 -0.14
CA GLU A 585 -19.30 -32.31 -1.44
C GLU A 585 -18.71 -31.48 -2.59
N GLN A 586 -18.71 -30.14 -2.45
CA GLN A 586 -18.13 -29.23 -3.42
C GLN A 586 -16.59 -29.11 -3.31
N GLN A 587 -15.95 -29.87 -2.45
CA GLN A 587 -14.49 -29.86 -2.21
C GLN A 587 -13.94 -28.47 -1.87
N ARG A 588 -14.71 -27.68 -1.11
CA ARG A 588 -14.34 -26.32 -0.69
C ARG A 588 -13.76 -26.34 0.72
N GLU A 589 -12.50 -26.72 0.83
CA GLU A 589 -11.81 -26.97 2.10
C GLU A 589 -11.94 -25.79 3.09
N ARG A 590 -11.76 -24.56 2.62
CA ARG A 590 -11.89 -23.37 3.48
C ARG A 590 -13.31 -23.18 4.01
N MET A 591 -14.33 -23.39 3.15
CA MET A 591 -15.72 -23.32 3.60
C MET A 591 -16.07 -24.49 4.50
N ALA A 592 -15.56 -25.67 4.23
CA ALA A 592 -15.75 -26.83 5.12
C ALA A 592 -15.17 -26.57 6.52
N ALA A 593 -13.96 -26.02 6.61
CA ALA A 593 -13.37 -25.62 7.89
C ALA A 593 -14.22 -24.55 8.60
N ARG A 594 -14.66 -23.52 7.88
CA ARG A 594 -15.48 -22.42 8.43
C ARG A 594 -16.85 -22.88 8.91
N THR A 595 -17.56 -23.65 8.08
CA THR A 595 -18.89 -24.19 8.44
C THR A 595 -18.78 -25.21 9.55
N GLY A 596 -17.74 -26.06 9.54
CA GLY A 596 -17.45 -27.01 10.60
C GLY A 596 -17.16 -26.34 11.94
N PHE A 597 -16.37 -25.27 11.95
CA PHE A 597 -16.10 -24.51 13.17
C PHE A 597 -17.40 -23.89 13.76
N GLU A 598 -18.22 -23.25 12.96
CA GLU A 598 -19.47 -22.67 13.44
C GLU A 598 -20.48 -23.74 13.88
N LEU A 599 -20.55 -24.87 13.16
CA LEU A 599 -21.32 -26.03 13.59
C LEU A 599 -20.84 -26.55 14.94
N GLY A 600 -19.53 -26.71 15.13
CA GLY A 600 -18.92 -27.12 16.40
C GLY A 600 -19.30 -26.19 17.55
N ARG A 601 -19.31 -24.87 17.32
CA ARG A 601 -19.75 -23.89 18.33
C ARG A 601 -21.23 -24.09 18.75
N VAL A 602 -22.10 -24.37 17.80
CA VAL A 602 -23.53 -24.60 18.10
C VAL A 602 -23.71 -25.96 18.77
N LEU A 603 -23.03 -27.03 18.32
CA LEU A 603 -23.05 -28.34 18.94
C LEU A 603 -22.54 -28.31 20.40
N HIS A 604 -21.52 -27.52 20.67
CA HIS A 604 -21.04 -27.28 22.03
C HIS A 604 -22.15 -26.68 22.90
N ARG A 605 -22.86 -25.66 22.41
CA ARG A 605 -23.99 -25.02 23.12
C ARG A 605 -25.18 -25.95 23.38
N VAL A 606 -25.44 -26.92 22.51
CA VAL A 606 -26.49 -27.92 22.71
C VAL A 606 -26.02 -29.19 23.48
N GLY A 607 -24.76 -29.22 23.89
CA GLY A 607 -24.20 -30.30 24.73
C GLY A 607 -23.67 -31.51 23.95
N ARG A 608 -23.61 -31.45 22.59
CA ARG A 608 -23.00 -32.51 21.74
C ARG A 608 -21.47 -32.32 21.67
N ARG A 609 -20.82 -32.50 22.83
CA ARG A 609 -19.42 -32.07 23.07
C ARG A 609 -18.39 -32.85 22.25
N ASP A 610 -18.56 -34.18 22.09
CA ASP A 610 -17.61 -35.01 21.34
C ASP A 610 -17.60 -34.64 19.85
N GLU A 611 -18.75 -34.35 19.30
CA GLU A 611 -18.88 -33.93 17.91
C GLU A 611 -18.29 -32.52 17.70
N ALA A 612 -18.51 -31.61 18.66
CA ALA A 612 -17.89 -30.28 18.65
C ALA A 612 -16.37 -30.36 18.67
N ALA A 613 -15.81 -31.21 19.53
CA ALA A 613 -14.35 -31.44 19.61
C ALA A 613 -13.75 -31.92 18.27
N GLY A 614 -14.43 -32.87 17.63
CA GLY A 614 -14.01 -33.39 16.32
C GLY A 614 -13.99 -32.32 15.23
N LEU A 615 -15.00 -31.48 15.19
CA LEU A 615 -15.07 -30.35 14.22
C LEU A 615 -14.05 -29.27 14.50
N TYR A 616 -13.80 -28.93 15.77
CA TYR A 616 -12.73 -28.01 16.15
C TYR A 616 -11.35 -28.54 15.76
N ALA A 617 -11.08 -29.86 15.98
CA ALA A 617 -9.82 -30.46 15.60
C ALA A 617 -9.58 -30.40 14.08
N ALA A 618 -10.60 -30.71 13.28
CA ALA A 618 -10.52 -30.62 11.83
C ALA A 618 -10.31 -29.15 11.36
N ALA A 619 -11.03 -28.21 11.97
CA ALA A 619 -10.88 -26.78 11.66
C ALA A 619 -9.49 -26.25 12.05
N LEU A 620 -8.93 -26.72 13.19
CA LEU A 620 -7.60 -26.35 13.67
C LEU A 620 -6.50 -26.86 12.73
N SER A 621 -6.59 -28.12 12.27
CA SER A 621 -5.67 -28.66 11.27
C SER A 621 -5.67 -27.81 10.00
N GLY A 622 -6.85 -27.53 9.46
CA GLY A 622 -6.97 -26.69 8.26
C GLY A 622 -6.52 -25.23 8.46
N ALA A 623 -6.68 -24.66 9.65
CA ALA A 623 -6.16 -23.33 9.96
C ALA A 623 -4.63 -23.31 9.97
N ARG A 624 -4.00 -24.33 10.56
CA ARG A 624 -2.55 -24.51 10.60
C ARG A 624 -1.94 -24.74 9.23
N GLU A 625 -2.54 -25.60 8.42
CA GLU A 625 -2.11 -25.87 7.05
C GLU A 625 -2.14 -24.61 6.17
N ARG A 626 -3.15 -23.76 6.36
CA ARG A 626 -3.24 -22.45 5.68
C ARG A 626 -2.42 -21.35 6.34
N GLY A 627 -1.85 -21.62 7.51
CA GLY A 627 -1.16 -20.62 8.30
C GLY A 627 -2.06 -19.48 8.81
N SER A 628 -3.37 -19.66 8.95
CA SER A 628 -4.29 -18.63 9.43
C SER A 628 -4.24 -18.53 10.96
N VAL A 629 -3.40 -17.63 11.47
CA VAL A 629 -3.21 -17.46 12.92
C VAL A 629 -4.48 -16.97 13.61
N ARG A 630 -5.24 -16.07 12.96
CA ARG A 630 -6.51 -15.57 13.52
C ARG A 630 -7.54 -16.69 13.70
N ASP A 631 -7.68 -17.58 12.72
CA ASP A 631 -8.56 -18.74 12.85
C ASP A 631 -8.03 -19.71 13.92
N GLU A 632 -6.73 -19.97 13.97
CA GLU A 632 -6.11 -20.84 14.97
C GLU A 632 -6.42 -20.35 16.40
N VAL A 633 -6.24 -19.05 16.66
CA VAL A 633 -6.55 -18.46 17.96
C VAL A 633 -8.04 -18.62 18.31
N ARG A 634 -8.96 -18.32 17.38
CA ARG A 634 -10.41 -18.48 17.62
C ARG A 634 -10.80 -19.93 17.94
N ILE A 635 -10.18 -20.88 17.26
CA ILE A 635 -10.47 -22.29 17.47
C ILE A 635 -9.87 -22.77 18.81
N LEU A 636 -8.67 -22.35 19.17
CA LEU A 636 -8.06 -22.66 20.47
C LEU A 636 -8.90 -22.10 21.63
N GLU A 637 -9.49 -20.92 21.50
CA GLU A 637 -10.41 -20.36 22.50
C GLU A 637 -11.69 -21.18 22.62
N ALA A 638 -12.23 -21.66 21.49
CA ALA A 638 -13.38 -22.55 21.51
C ALA A 638 -13.06 -23.88 22.20
N PHE A 639 -11.88 -24.45 21.96
CA PHE A 639 -11.38 -25.62 22.71
C PHE A 639 -11.23 -25.34 24.20
N ALA A 640 -10.69 -24.18 24.57
CA ALA A 640 -10.54 -23.80 25.98
C ALA A 640 -11.88 -23.68 26.68
N SER A 641 -12.91 -23.15 25.99
CA SER A 641 -14.28 -23.11 26.51
C SER A 641 -14.87 -24.53 26.69
N LEU A 642 -14.71 -25.37 25.68
CA LEU A 642 -15.18 -26.76 25.71
C LEU A 642 -14.54 -27.58 26.86
N ALA A 643 -13.20 -27.44 27.03
CA ALA A 643 -12.47 -28.09 28.11
C ALA A 643 -12.91 -27.60 29.49
N ALA A 644 -13.16 -26.30 29.66
CA ALA A 644 -13.68 -25.75 30.91
C ALA A 644 -15.06 -26.33 31.25
N ASP A 645 -15.97 -26.46 30.27
CA ASP A 645 -17.32 -27.02 30.46
C ASP A 645 -17.33 -28.52 30.68
N THR A 646 -16.24 -29.22 30.37
CA THR A 646 -16.04 -30.64 30.70
C THR A 646 -15.26 -30.86 32.00
N GLY A 647 -14.83 -29.79 32.67
CA GLY A 647 -14.07 -29.84 33.92
C GLY A 647 -12.58 -30.13 33.75
N ASP A 648 -12.05 -30.16 32.53
CA ASP A 648 -10.62 -30.30 32.25
C ASP A 648 -9.90 -28.94 32.32
N ALA A 649 -9.57 -28.55 33.53
CA ALA A 649 -8.92 -27.24 33.79
C ALA A 649 -7.49 -27.15 33.17
N ASP A 650 -6.78 -28.28 33.08
CA ASP A 650 -5.43 -28.31 32.51
C ASP A 650 -5.47 -28.08 31.01
N ALA A 651 -6.33 -28.78 30.28
CA ALA A 651 -6.53 -28.57 28.86
C ALA A 651 -7.04 -27.17 28.55
N ALA A 652 -7.99 -26.66 29.35
CA ALA A 652 -8.48 -25.28 29.19
C ALA A 652 -7.37 -24.24 29.33
N THR A 653 -6.46 -24.43 30.30
CA THR A 653 -5.31 -23.55 30.53
C THR A 653 -4.30 -23.65 29.38
N ALA A 654 -3.98 -24.87 28.93
CA ALA A 654 -3.07 -25.09 27.82
C ALA A 654 -3.55 -24.40 26.52
N HIS A 655 -4.83 -24.53 26.16
CA HIS A 655 -5.40 -23.90 24.97
C HIS A 655 -5.41 -22.39 25.07
N ARG A 656 -5.74 -21.80 26.25
CA ARG A 656 -5.65 -20.33 26.45
C ARG A 656 -4.22 -19.83 26.33
N ALA A 657 -3.25 -20.56 26.91
CA ALA A 657 -1.83 -20.19 26.80
C ALA A 657 -1.33 -20.23 25.35
N ALA A 658 -1.72 -21.26 24.59
CA ALA A 658 -1.38 -21.36 23.18
C ALA A 658 -1.99 -20.19 22.35
N ALA A 659 -3.26 -19.86 22.58
CA ALA A 659 -3.91 -18.72 21.94
C ALA A 659 -3.25 -17.37 22.30
N ALA A 660 -2.89 -17.21 23.58
CA ALA A 660 -2.21 -16.00 24.07
C ALA A 660 -0.83 -15.85 23.43
N ALA A 661 -0.04 -16.92 23.35
CA ALA A 661 1.28 -16.91 22.72
C ALA A 661 1.22 -16.54 21.23
N LEU A 662 0.21 -17.06 20.51
CA LEU A 662 -0.03 -16.68 19.11
C LEU A 662 -0.39 -15.19 18.97
N ARG A 663 -1.27 -14.68 19.84
CA ARG A 663 -1.61 -13.25 19.84
C ARG A 663 -0.40 -12.37 20.14
N GLU A 664 0.39 -12.72 21.15
CA GLU A 664 1.58 -11.96 21.52
C GLU A 664 2.59 -11.90 20.37
N ARG A 665 2.78 -13.03 19.68
CA ARG A 665 3.64 -13.09 18.49
C ARG A 665 3.20 -12.13 17.38
N GLU A 666 1.91 -11.91 17.19
CA GLU A 666 1.35 -11.03 16.15
C GLU A 666 1.03 -9.61 16.65
N GLY A 667 1.47 -9.24 17.87
CA GLY A 667 1.32 -7.90 18.42
C GLY A 667 -0.01 -7.62 19.13
N GLY A 668 -0.74 -8.67 19.56
CA GLY A 668 -1.92 -8.51 20.43
C GLY A 668 -3.19 -8.07 19.68
N PHE A 669 -3.65 -8.83 18.67
CA PHE A 669 -4.94 -8.62 17.99
C PHE A 669 -6.13 -9.24 18.73
#